data_fa6248120f7ff2f5eaee70053d76b042
#
_entry.id   fa6248120f7ff2f5eaee70053d76b042
#
_cell.length_a   1.000
_cell.length_b   1.000
_cell.length_c   1.000
_cell.angle_alpha   90.00
_cell.angle_beta   90.00
_cell.angle_gamma   90.00
#
_symmetry.space_group_name_H-M   'P 1'
#
loop_
_entity.id
_entity.type
_entity.pdbx_description
1 polymer ?
#
loop_
_entity_poly.entity_id
_entity_poly.type
_entity_poly.pdbx_seq_one_letter_code
_entity_poly.pdbx_strand_id
1 'polypeptide(L)'
;MNPSAQSSPTPTPPSVPGGPLGRYLLHPGQETSTLVHHVLDVLVAAGRMALPALVAVVAVAVVGRLVLAVTRRQRSAGAHLVTVAPGPDVEPAGAEALWNGLHGVLRRGGLVGMVSGRPHVAFEVGVEAGRLRFGVWVPVRVPAARVARVVEAAWPGAATEVLAADAPLPNGEGIAAGELRQAQPEWFSLRVDHPTDPYRLLLAALSGLGTDDAGVVQVLARPANGRRYRRCRAAAVALRTGRSRSRLVRLVDFWMTKGVSQHPGLSADPTRASDVRAITEKAASLCFEATLRYGVVGQARGHGARQRLRAEGQGIVGAFALFDGRNRLTRRRLARPWRTLCARRLGRGDLYAVAELAALAHLPIDRSVAGLSRAGAHVVPPPPEVGCDGKVLGRAEGRSQRPVGLAVADARQHAHVLGATGSGKSTLLANLVLQDAEAHRGAVVLDPKGDLVDDIVDRLPEEAAGRVVVLDPDDDSAPPAMNVLDAADPHLAVDHLVGIFHRLFEAYWGPRTDDVLRVAALTALRQPGATLADIPRLLTEPVFRAGLTHRLDDPTLKGFWDAYEAMSPAAQSQMVGPVMNKLRVVLTRPFVAAVLGSAASSFDLGAVLDGGLLLARLPKGTLGEDSCRLLGSFIVAKVWQTVTARARSGQTLRRDAALYLDEAQNFLTLPGSIADMLAEARGYRLSIVAAHQHLGQLPRELREALSANARNKVFFNCSPEDAHVLVRHVAPEISEHDLSHLGAHQAAVRLVVDWEEAPAFTVRTEPAPAVTGQAEAIRAAARENFGRSRAERDDEDLRRRLAGRRGARHRGDGDVRVGRSVGRSVGRSPGRPELPGSPWAERQRDRYPTPAGGEPDSWSDL
;
A
#
# COMPACT_ATOMS: atom_id res chain seq x y z
N MET A 1 147.00 8.88 43.25
CA MET A 1 146.77 7.98 44.36
C MET A 1 145.27 8.03 44.77
N ASN A 2 144.81 7.02 44.71
CA ASN A 2 143.42 6.53 45.18
C ASN A 2 142.76 7.27 46.44
N PRO A 3 141.58 6.99 46.71
CA PRO A 3 140.57 5.94 46.24
C PRO A 3 139.08 6.38 46.14
N SER A 4 138.37 5.64 45.45
CA SER A 4 137.05 5.21 45.44
C SER A 4 136.10 5.46 46.63
N ALA A 5 134.98 5.83 46.35
CA ALA A 5 133.82 5.63 47.19
C ALA A 5 132.56 5.41 46.33
N GLN A 6 131.97 4.27 46.56
CA GLN A 6 130.66 3.81 45.99
C GLN A 6 129.53 4.65 46.51
N SER A 7 128.67 4.98 45.65
CA SER A 7 127.32 5.55 46.05
C SER A 7 126.25 4.58 45.63
N SER A 8 125.40 4.19 46.58
CA SER A 8 124.27 3.35 46.50
C SER A 8 123.18 3.97 45.70
N PRO A 9 122.34 3.22 44.93
CA PRO A 9 121.27 3.77 44.19
C PRO A 9 120.03 4.01 45.01
N THR A 10 119.46 5.19 44.82
CA THR A 10 118.16 5.62 45.39
C THR A 10 116.96 4.82 44.69
N PRO A 11 115.96 4.40 45.40
CA PRO A 11 114.82 3.71 44.84
C PRO A 11 113.98 4.68 44.07
N THR A 12 113.60 4.34 42.84
CA THR A 12 112.61 5.00 41.93
C THR A 12 111.18 4.77 42.48
N PRO A 13 110.33 5.84 42.51
CA PRO A 13 108.99 5.74 42.97
C PRO A 13 108.22 4.91 41.91
N PRO A 14 107.11 4.17 42.34
CA PRO A 14 106.30 3.31 41.47
C PRO A 14 105.58 4.14 40.44
N SER A 15 105.71 3.77 39.13
CA SER A 15 104.91 4.39 38.06
C SER A 15 103.44 4.13 38.24
N VAL A 16 102.69 5.18 38.47
CA VAL A 16 101.23 5.13 38.50
C VAL A 16 100.67 4.92 37.08
N PRO A 17 99.75 3.94 36.88
CA PRO A 17 99.28 3.65 35.53
C PRO A 17 98.53 4.91 34.98
N GLY A 18 98.91 5.32 33.80
CA GLY A 18 98.36 6.48 33.09
C GLY A 18 96.92 6.38 32.61
N GLY A 19 96.11 5.54 33.17
CA GLY A 19 94.65 5.31 32.85
C GLY A 19 93.72 6.28 33.65
N PRO A 20 92.56 6.41 33.23
CA PRO A 20 91.57 7.30 33.86
C PRO A 20 91.34 6.97 35.40
N LEU A 21 91.62 5.74 35.78
CA LEU A 21 91.51 5.33 37.18
C LEU A 21 92.72 5.87 38.03
N GLY A 22 93.86 5.92 37.42
CA GLY A 22 95.03 6.51 38.07
C GLY A 22 95.01 8.01 38.21
N ARG A 23 94.39 8.74 37.32
CA ARG A 23 94.12 10.20 37.41
C ARG A 23 93.10 10.46 38.45
N TYR A 24 92.05 9.63 38.57
CA TYR A 24 91.05 9.72 39.61
C TYR A 24 91.55 9.58 41.06
N LEU A 25 92.51 8.65 41.22
CA LEU A 25 93.21 8.40 42.51
C LEU A 25 94.06 9.49 42.94
N LEU A 26 94.78 10.26 41.99
CA LEU A 26 95.63 11.33 42.28
C LEU A 26 94.94 12.72 42.52
N HIS A 27 93.86 12.95 41.78
CA HIS A 27 93.12 14.23 41.86
C HIS A 27 91.56 13.97 41.84
N PRO A 28 91.01 13.36 42.89
CA PRO A 28 89.57 12.88 42.86
C PRO A 28 88.63 14.08 42.73
N GLY A 29 88.89 15.23 43.18
CA GLY A 29 88.08 16.43 43.10
C GLY A 29 88.01 17.05 41.68
N GLN A 30 89.15 17.02 40.92
CA GLN A 30 89.17 17.54 39.55
C GLN A 30 88.60 16.60 38.54
N GLU A 31 88.80 15.30 38.65
CA GLU A 31 88.25 14.29 37.73
C GLU A 31 86.77 14.13 37.96
N THR A 32 86.25 14.18 39.13
CA THR A 32 84.80 14.19 39.38
C THR A 32 84.11 15.43 38.81
N SER A 33 84.79 16.64 38.91
CA SER A 33 84.30 17.88 38.34
C SER A 33 84.29 17.83 36.83
N THR A 34 85.28 17.28 36.15
CA THR A 34 85.35 17.08 34.67
C THR A 34 84.35 16.08 34.21
N LEU A 35 84.18 15.00 34.91
CA LEU A 35 83.12 14.01 34.59
C LEU A 35 81.69 14.52 34.70
N VAL A 36 81.45 15.35 35.79
CA VAL A 36 80.19 16.03 35.99
C VAL A 36 79.89 17.05 34.89
N HIS A 37 80.91 17.83 34.47
CA HIS A 37 80.79 18.83 33.39
C HIS A 37 80.54 18.04 32.03
N HIS A 38 81.30 17.01 31.75
CA HIS A 38 81.13 16.20 30.52
C HIS A 38 79.72 15.53 30.46
N VAL A 39 79.23 15.00 31.56
CA VAL A 39 77.87 14.45 31.64
C VAL A 39 76.87 15.56 31.45
N LEU A 40 77.09 16.73 32.04
CA LEU A 40 76.21 17.90 31.89
C LEU A 40 76.16 18.37 30.43
N ASP A 41 77.35 18.48 29.77
CA ASP A 41 77.44 18.90 28.38
C ASP A 41 76.77 17.88 27.44
N VAL A 42 76.99 16.59 27.70
CA VAL A 42 76.28 15.52 26.94
C VAL A 42 74.76 15.56 27.14
N LEU A 43 74.26 15.80 28.36
CA LEU A 43 72.86 15.95 28.65
C LEU A 43 72.29 17.24 28.02
N VAL A 44 73.04 18.35 28.04
CA VAL A 44 72.67 19.61 27.39
C VAL A 44 72.67 19.45 25.88
N ALA A 45 73.69 18.82 25.30
CA ALA A 45 73.72 18.53 23.88
C ALA A 45 72.65 17.57 23.42
N ALA A 46 72.42 16.48 24.16
CA ALA A 46 71.29 15.56 23.96
C ALA A 46 69.96 16.27 24.10
N GLY A 47 69.76 17.15 25.08
CA GLY A 47 68.59 17.98 25.25
C GLY A 47 68.36 18.97 24.11
N ARG A 48 69.45 19.63 23.61
CA ARG A 48 69.35 20.51 22.44
C ARG A 48 68.98 19.78 21.15
N MET A 49 69.39 18.53 20.96
CA MET A 49 68.98 17.71 19.83
C MET A 49 67.59 17.07 20.03
N ALA A 50 67.21 16.68 21.24
CA ALA A 50 65.95 16.07 21.54
C ALA A 50 64.77 17.08 21.54
N LEU A 51 65.05 18.34 21.92
CA LEU A 51 64.00 19.38 22.00
C LEU A 51 63.32 19.69 20.66
N PRO A 52 64.05 19.92 19.55
CA PRO A 52 63.43 20.14 18.24
C PRO A 52 62.72 18.88 17.72
N ALA A 53 63.23 17.70 17.99
CA ALA A 53 62.57 16.44 17.63
C ALA A 53 61.25 16.26 18.44
N LEU A 54 61.25 16.59 19.72
CA LEU A 54 60.07 16.58 20.57
C LEU A 54 59.05 17.62 20.11
N VAL A 55 59.48 18.84 19.80
CA VAL A 55 58.65 19.90 19.24
C VAL A 55 58.02 19.46 17.89
N ALA A 56 58.81 18.87 17.01
CA ALA A 56 58.33 18.34 15.73
C ALA A 56 57.28 17.23 15.94
N VAL A 57 57.52 16.31 16.87
CA VAL A 57 56.54 15.24 17.20
C VAL A 57 55.28 15.83 17.79
N VAL A 58 55.37 16.84 18.67
CA VAL A 58 54.21 17.53 19.26
C VAL A 58 53.46 18.32 18.18
N ALA A 59 54.17 19.04 17.30
CA ALA A 59 53.56 19.77 16.19
C ALA A 59 52.81 18.81 15.23
N VAL A 60 53.43 17.72 14.83
CA VAL A 60 52.78 16.66 14.00
C VAL A 60 51.56 16.07 14.72
N ALA A 61 51.64 15.84 16.03
CA ALA A 61 50.51 15.36 16.82
C ALA A 61 49.39 16.39 16.91
N VAL A 62 49.69 17.68 17.06
CA VAL A 62 48.73 18.78 17.08
C VAL A 62 48.07 18.95 15.70
N VAL A 63 48.87 19.03 14.64
CA VAL A 63 48.36 19.11 13.26
C VAL A 63 47.51 17.87 12.93
N GLY A 64 47.96 16.70 13.28
CA GLY A 64 47.20 15.46 13.13
C GLY A 64 45.86 15.49 13.90
N ARG A 65 45.85 16.03 15.13
CA ARG A 65 44.61 16.23 15.90
C ARG A 65 43.67 17.29 15.29
N LEU A 66 44.20 18.38 14.75
CA LEU A 66 43.46 19.43 14.06
C LEU A 66 42.82 18.87 12.76
N VAL A 67 43.60 18.20 11.92
CA VAL A 67 43.11 17.56 10.70
C VAL A 67 42.04 16.52 11.03
N LEU A 68 42.24 15.69 12.05
CA LEU A 68 41.25 14.76 12.56
C LEU A 68 39.99 15.46 13.10
N ALA A 69 40.13 16.62 13.74
CA ALA A 69 39.01 17.39 14.24
C ALA A 69 38.16 18.00 13.11
N VAL A 70 38.81 18.56 12.08
CA VAL A 70 38.19 19.14 10.88
C VAL A 70 37.52 18.05 10.05
N THR A 71 38.21 16.95 9.75
CA THR A 71 37.61 15.81 9.02
C THR A 71 36.48 15.15 9.79
N ARG A 72 36.52 15.15 11.11
CA ARG A 72 35.38 14.67 11.96
C ARG A 72 34.18 15.60 11.93
N ARG A 73 34.37 16.92 11.88
CA ARG A 73 33.30 17.90 11.71
C ARG A 73 32.61 17.75 10.34
N GLN A 74 33.42 17.61 9.27
CA GLN A 74 32.88 17.39 7.93
C GLN A 74 32.12 16.06 7.77
N ARG A 75 32.44 15.04 8.59
CA ARG A 75 31.79 13.73 8.56
C ARG A 75 30.38 13.74 9.17
N SER A 76 30.09 14.67 10.06
CA SER A 76 28.75 14.83 10.67
C SER A 76 27.86 15.81 9.92
N ALA A 77 28.43 16.70 9.10
CA ALA A 77 27.67 17.56 8.20
C ALA A 77 27.19 16.72 7.00
N GLY A 78 25.87 16.69 6.75
CA GLY A 78 25.22 15.90 5.69
C GLY A 78 25.09 14.40 6.02
N ALA A 79 25.12 13.99 7.28
CA ALA A 79 24.73 12.64 7.69
C ALA A 79 23.24 12.42 7.50
N HIS A 80 22.82 11.15 7.38
CA HIS A 80 21.43 10.76 7.22
C HIS A 80 20.94 9.98 8.44
N LEU A 81 19.66 10.06 8.67
CA LEU A 81 18.94 9.18 9.59
C LEU A 81 18.02 8.28 8.75
N VAL A 82 18.25 6.99 8.81
CA VAL A 82 17.33 5.99 8.27
C VAL A 82 16.32 5.71 9.37
N THR A 83 15.15 6.32 9.30
CA THR A 83 14.04 6.02 10.21
C THR A 83 13.48 4.65 9.88
N VAL A 84 13.01 3.96 10.90
CA VAL A 84 12.50 2.59 10.77
C VAL A 84 11.16 2.48 11.48
N ALA A 85 10.11 2.22 10.71
CA ALA A 85 8.81 1.81 11.25
C ALA A 85 8.77 0.28 11.26
N PRO A 86 8.64 -0.37 12.42
CA PRO A 86 8.57 -1.83 12.50
C PRO A 86 7.34 -2.37 11.79
N GLY A 87 7.46 -3.52 11.15
CA GLY A 87 6.31 -4.27 10.64
C GLY A 87 5.40 -4.79 11.76
N PRO A 88 4.27 -5.41 11.42
CA PRO A 88 3.35 -5.99 12.40
C PRO A 88 4.03 -7.08 13.23
N ASP A 89 4.82 -7.92 12.59
CA ASP A 89 5.58 -9.00 13.21
C ASP A 89 7.08 -8.76 13.04
N VAL A 90 7.78 -8.70 14.16
CA VAL A 90 9.23 -8.51 14.21
C VAL A 90 9.88 -9.80 14.64
N GLU A 91 10.61 -10.42 13.72
CA GLU A 91 11.37 -11.64 14.04
C GLU A 91 12.62 -11.32 14.87
N PRO A 92 12.86 -12.00 15.99
CA PRO A 92 14.07 -11.81 16.80
C PRO A 92 15.38 -12.04 16.02
N ALA A 93 15.39 -13.00 15.09
CA ALA A 93 16.55 -13.31 14.24
C ALA A 93 16.97 -12.12 13.33
N GLY A 94 16.05 -11.25 13.01
CA GLY A 94 16.32 -10.04 12.22
C GLY A 94 17.35 -9.12 12.85
N ALA A 95 17.44 -9.09 14.18
CA ALA A 95 18.45 -8.29 14.89
C ALA A 95 19.88 -8.77 14.59
N GLU A 96 20.13 -10.05 14.59
CA GLU A 96 21.46 -10.59 14.21
C GLU A 96 21.74 -10.38 12.73
N ALA A 97 20.73 -10.56 11.86
CA ALA A 97 20.83 -10.28 10.44
C ALA A 97 21.21 -8.82 10.16
N LEU A 98 20.57 -7.86 10.87
CA LEU A 98 20.91 -6.44 10.80
C LEU A 98 22.40 -6.19 11.12
N TRP A 99 22.85 -6.64 12.29
CA TRP A 99 24.23 -6.37 12.72
C TRP A 99 25.25 -7.08 11.86
N ASN A 100 24.99 -8.27 11.35
CA ASN A 100 25.83 -8.98 10.37
C ASN A 100 25.90 -8.20 9.05
N GLY A 101 24.77 -7.73 8.53
CA GLY A 101 24.69 -6.90 7.32
C GLY A 101 25.44 -5.58 7.49
N LEU A 102 25.23 -4.87 8.61
CA LEU A 102 25.95 -3.63 8.94
C LEU A 102 27.46 -3.85 9.07
N HIS A 103 27.90 -4.99 9.60
CA HIS A 103 29.33 -5.34 9.63
C HIS A 103 29.93 -5.37 8.22
N GLY A 104 29.22 -5.98 7.26
CA GLY A 104 29.63 -6.03 5.85
C GLY A 104 29.71 -4.63 5.22
N VAL A 105 28.67 -3.80 5.43
CA VAL A 105 28.61 -2.42 4.89
C VAL A 105 29.70 -1.51 5.46
N LEU A 106 30.04 -1.65 6.75
CA LEU A 106 31.00 -0.81 7.46
C LEU A 106 32.44 -1.29 7.33
N ARG A 107 32.67 -2.53 6.87
CA ARG A 107 34.00 -3.09 6.70
C ARG A 107 34.72 -2.45 5.50
N ARG A 108 35.66 -1.57 5.75
CA ARG A 108 36.57 -1.04 4.74
C ARG A 108 37.92 -1.69 4.88
N GLY A 109 38.42 -2.34 3.83
CA GLY A 109 39.77 -2.89 3.74
C GLY A 109 40.80 -1.83 3.31
N GLY A 110 42.08 -2.08 3.59
CA GLY A 110 43.20 -1.36 3.04
C GLY A 110 43.65 -0.10 3.80
N LEU A 111 44.68 0.56 3.23
CA LEU A 111 45.30 1.78 3.74
C LEU A 111 44.33 2.95 3.98
N VAL A 112 43.27 3.03 3.19
CA VAL A 112 42.22 4.07 3.32
C VAL A 112 41.51 3.99 4.68
N GLY A 113 41.25 2.80 5.20
CA GLY A 113 40.66 2.61 6.53
C GLY A 113 41.58 2.99 7.69
N MET A 114 42.91 2.90 7.45
CA MET A 114 43.90 3.21 8.45
C MET A 114 44.11 4.74 8.62
N VAL A 115 44.08 5.49 7.54
CA VAL A 115 44.28 6.96 7.53
C VAL A 115 42.95 7.69 7.81
N SER A 116 41.83 7.25 7.24
CA SER A 116 40.55 7.95 7.34
C SER A 116 39.69 7.57 8.58
N GLY A 117 40.13 6.58 9.36
CA GLY A 117 39.33 6.02 10.46
C GLY A 117 38.13 5.18 9.97
N ARG A 118 37.72 4.22 10.76
CA ARG A 118 36.58 3.32 10.45
C ARG A 118 35.24 4.05 10.64
N PRO A 119 34.30 3.96 9.70
CA PRO A 119 32.99 4.50 9.90
C PRO A 119 32.25 3.76 11.02
N HIS A 120 31.32 4.43 11.66
CA HIS A 120 30.40 3.86 12.65
C HIS A 120 28.99 4.29 12.33
N VAL A 121 28.02 3.57 12.83
CA VAL A 121 26.59 3.90 12.80
C VAL A 121 26.08 4.06 14.23
N ALA A 122 24.94 4.69 14.40
CA ALA A 122 24.23 4.70 15.68
C ALA A 122 22.81 4.18 15.47
N PHE A 123 22.49 3.09 16.16
CA PHE A 123 21.10 2.66 16.31
C PHE A 123 20.47 3.53 17.41
N GLU A 124 19.37 4.18 17.11
CA GLU A 124 18.72 5.15 18.01
C GLU A 124 17.26 4.77 18.27
N VAL A 125 16.90 4.79 19.55
CA VAL A 125 15.51 4.72 20.01
C VAL A 125 15.22 6.05 20.67
N GLY A 126 14.33 6.81 20.09
CA GLY A 126 13.95 8.15 20.61
C GLY A 126 12.48 8.21 20.97
N VAL A 127 12.15 9.06 21.92
CA VAL A 127 10.78 9.45 22.23
C VAL A 127 10.69 10.98 22.27
N GLU A 128 9.66 11.54 21.66
CA GLU A 128 9.37 12.95 21.64
C GLU A 128 7.84 13.13 21.57
N ALA A 129 7.29 13.95 22.44
CA ALA A 129 5.83 14.16 22.57
C ALA A 129 5.05 12.82 22.64
N GLY A 130 5.56 11.85 23.39
CA GLY A 130 4.94 10.52 23.55
C GLY A 130 5.06 9.58 22.35
N ARG A 131 5.72 9.99 21.24
CA ARG A 131 5.92 9.17 20.06
C ARG A 131 7.29 8.53 20.05
N LEU A 132 7.32 7.20 19.96
CA LEU A 132 8.55 6.42 19.82
C LEU A 132 9.02 6.41 18.37
N ARG A 133 10.33 6.57 18.16
CA ARG A 133 10.99 6.49 16.85
C ARG A 133 12.20 5.58 16.93
N PHE A 134 12.34 4.73 15.94
CA PHE A 134 13.54 3.93 15.71
C PHE A 134 14.28 4.47 14.50
N GLY A 135 15.61 4.43 14.54
CA GLY A 135 16.40 4.85 13.40
C GLY A 135 17.86 4.42 13.48
N VAL A 136 18.50 4.45 12.33
CA VAL A 136 19.94 4.21 12.19
C VAL A 136 20.59 5.46 11.63
N TRP A 137 21.35 6.15 12.45
CA TRP A 137 22.16 7.28 11.99
C TRP A 137 23.36 6.77 11.18
N VAL A 138 23.60 7.40 10.02
CA VAL A 138 24.57 6.96 9.03
C VAL A 138 25.43 8.16 8.60
N PRO A 139 26.78 8.10 8.73
CA PRO A 139 27.64 9.18 8.30
C PRO A 139 27.69 9.28 6.77
N VAL A 140 27.94 10.48 6.21
CA VAL A 140 27.96 10.79 4.77
C VAL A 140 28.73 9.77 3.92
N ARG A 141 29.78 9.18 4.45
CA ARG A 141 30.64 8.23 3.71
C ARG A 141 30.06 6.82 3.56
N VAL A 142 28.97 6.54 4.22
CA VAL A 142 28.24 5.26 4.12
C VAL A 142 26.94 5.54 3.37
N PRO A 143 26.65 4.83 2.27
CA PRO A 143 25.40 5.04 1.53
C PRO A 143 24.19 4.68 2.39
N ALA A 144 23.36 5.67 2.75
CA ALA A 144 22.18 5.46 3.59
C ALA A 144 21.19 4.49 2.96
N ALA A 145 20.99 4.56 1.65
CA ALA A 145 20.15 3.62 0.90
C ALA A 145 20.61 2.15 1.00
N ARG A 146 21.91 1.91 1.25
CA ARG A 146 22.41 0.55 1.48
C ARG A 146 22.09 0.08 2.89
N VAL A 147 22.13 0.98 3.87
CA VAL A 147 21.74 0.68 5.25
C VAL A 147 20.22 0.43 5.33
N ALA A 148 19.41 1.24 4.65
CA ALA A 148 17.97 1.03 4.54
C ALA A 148 17.64 -0.39 4.03
N ARG A 149 18.28 -0.81 2.93
CA ARG A 149 18.12 -2.18 2.40
C ARG A 149 18.54 -3.28 3.37
N VAL A 150 19.56 -3.05 4.17
CA VAL A 150 19.96 -4.02 5.21
C VAL A 150 18.92 -4.12 6.29
N VAL A 151 18.27 -3.01 6.68
CA VAL A 151 17.17 -3.00 7.65
C VAL A 151 15.97 -3.75 7.08
N GLU A 152 15.56 -3.45 5.85
CA GLU A 152 14.41 -4.08 5.16
C GLU A 152 14.63 -5.60 4.97
N ALA A 153 15.87 -6.00 4.62
CA ALA A 153 16.22 -7.41 4.49
C ALA A 153 16.30 -8.15 5.85
N ALA A 154 16.64 -7.42 6.92
CA ALA A 154 16.69 -7.98 8.27
C ALA A 154 15.30 -8.18 8.88
N TRP A 155 14.37 -7.28 8.57
CA TRP A 155 12.98 -7.33 9.02
C TRP A 155 12.04 -7.07 7.83
N PRO A 156 11.61 -8.13 7.14
CA PRO A 156 10.59 -8.02 6.11
C PRO A 156 9.33 -7.34 6.65
N GLY A 157 8.76 -6.41 5.90
CA GLY A 157 7.62 -5.60 6.34
C GLY A 157 7.98 -4.35 7.16
N ALA A 158 9.23 -4.12 7.53
CA ALA A 158 9.64 -2.84 8.09
C ALA A 158 9.75 -1.78 6.98
N ALA A 159 9.17 -0.60 7.21
CA ALA A 159 9.31 0.54 6.31
C ALA A 159 10.50 1.42 6.72
N THR A 160 11.29 1.86 5.74
CA THR A 160 12.43 2.75 5.98
C THR A 160 12.30 4.05 5.18
N GLU A 161 12.66 5.15 5.81
CA GLU A 161 12.75 6.45 5.17
C GLU A 161 14.12 7.08 5.43
N VAL A 162 14.75 7.65 4.40
CA VAL A 162 16.07 8.28 4.52
C VAL A 162 15.90 9.79 4.62
N LEU A 163 16.13 10.32 5.81
CA LEU A 163 16.03 11.75 6.12
C LEU A 163 17.40 12.37 6.36
N ALA A 164 17.49 13.69 6.28
CA ALA A 164 18.64 14.40 6.82
C ALA A 164 18.72 14.19 8.34
N ALA A 165 19.92 13.97 8.87
CA ALA A 165 20.07 13.68 10.30
C ALA A 165 19.97 14.95 11.14
N ASP A 166 18.88 15.11 11.84
CA ASP A 166 18.66 16.14 12.84
C ASP A 166 19.27 15.81 14.21
N ALA A 167 19.16 16.76 15.16
CA ALA A 167 19.55 16.51 16.54
C ALA A 167 18.68 15.38 17.14
N PRO A 168 19.26 14.43 17.88
CA PRO A 168 18.51 13.30 18.45
C PRO A 168 17.57 13.70 19.59
N LEU A 169 17.77 14.89 20.13
CA LEU A 169 16.99 15.49 21.21
C LEU A 169 16.76 16.97 20.92
N PRO A 170 15.59 17.52 21.23
CA PRO A 170 15.36 18.96 21.15
C PRO A 170 16.22 19.73 22.17
N ASN A 171 16.32 21.04 22.00
CA ASN A 171 16.91 21.90 23.01
C ASN A 171 15.99 21.96 24.22
N GLY A 172 16.55 21.81 25.43
CA GLY A 172 15.79 21.88 26.66
C GLY A 172 16.58 22.53 27.77
N GLU A 173 15.89 22.93 28.83
CA GLU A 173 16.44 23.65 30.00
C GLU A 173 17.17 22.72 30.98
N GLY A 174 16.86 21.43 30.93
CA GLY A 174 17.51 20.41 31.74
C GLY A 174 17.86 19.17 30.95
N ILE A 175 18.98 18.54 31.25
CA ILE A 175 19.39 17.26 30.66
C ILE A 175 19.90 16.30 31.72
N ALA A 176 19.41 15.07 31.71
CA ALA A 176 19.98 13.92 32.41
C ALA A 176 20.52 12.93 31.38
N ALA A 177 21.81 12.62 31.42
CA ALA A 177 22.42 11.74 30.44
C ALA A 177 23.57 10.91 31.02
N GLY A 178 23.94 9.84 30.34
CA GLY A 178 25.04 8.99 30.71
C GLY A 178 25.52 8.11 29.58
N GLU A 179 26.66 7.48 29.81
CA GLU A 179 27.22 6.42 28.99
C GLU A 179 27.23 5.14 29.81
N LEU A 180 26.81 4.03 29.20
CA LEU A 180 26.85 2.70 29.81
C LEU A 180 28.10 1.99 29.31
N ARG A 181 28.89 1.46 30.22
CA ARG A 181 30.16 0.76 29.94
C ARG A 181 30.18 -0.57 30.63
N GLN A 182 30.84 -1.54 30.02
CA GLN A 182 31.07 -2.83 30.64
C GLN A 182 31.90 -2.67 31.92
N ALA A 183 31.43 -3.25 33.01
CA ALA A 183 32.09 -3.19 34.33
C ALA A 183 33.28 -4.13 34.41
N GLN A 184 33.15 -5.31 33.79
CA GLN A 184 34.18 -6.32 33.70
C GLN A 184 34.97 -6.19 32.39
N PRO A 185 36.12 -6.84 32.27
CA PRO A 185 36.90 -6.81 31.02
C PRO A 185 36.06 -7.22 29.82
N GLU A 186 36.29 -6.53 28.67
CA GLU A 186 35.48 -6.60 27.44
C GLU A 186 35.33 -8.00 26.82
N TRP A 187 36.11 -8.99 27.24
CA TRP A 187 35.98 -10.36 26.78
C TRP A 187 34.90 -11.16 27.47
N PHE A 188 34.38 -10.72 28.61
CA PHE A 188 33.21 -11.32 29.22
C PHE A 188 31.93 -10.82 28.56
N SER A 189 31.01 -11.76 28.30
CA SER A 189 29.77 -11.44 27.57
C SER A 189 28.66 -10.97 28.52
N LEU A 190 27.80 -10.11 28.01
CA LEU A 190 26.49 -9.81 28.60
C LEU A 190 25.57 -11.02 28.39
N ARG A 191 24.46 -11.01 29.10
CA ARG A 191 23.38 -11.98 28.93
C ARG A 191 22.64 -11.65 27.59
N VAL A 192 22.42 -12.66 26.75
CA VAL A 192 21.75 -12.55 25.46
C VAL A 192 20.44 -13.32 25.37
N ASP A 193 20.29 -14.34 26.20
CA ASP A 193 19.08 -15.17 26.22
C ASP A 193 18.04 -14.55 27.14
N HIS A 194 16.94 -14.09 26.55
CA HIS A 194 15.83 -13.49 27.25
C HIS A 194 14.53 -14.22 26.89
N PRO A 195 13.73 -14.67 27.90
CA PRO A 195 12.46 -15.35 27.64
C PRO A 195 11.36 -14.43 27.08
N THR A 196 11.55 -13.13 27.23
CA THR A 196 10.63 -12.08 26.77
C THR A 196 11.44 -10.97 26.09
N ASP A 197 10.77 -10.10 25.34
CA ASP A 197 11.42 -8.95 24.72
C ASP A 197 12.15 -8.10 25.77
N PRO A 198 13.49 -8.01 25.72
CA PRO A 198 14.27 -7.23 26.69
C PRO A 198 14.00 -5.73 26.59
N TYR A 199 13.42 -5.27 25.45
CA TYR A 199 13.06 -3.87 25.27
C TYR A 199 11.80 -3.42 26.03
N ARG A 200 10.98 -4.34 26.57
CA ARG A 200 9.75 -3.95 27.31
C ARG A 200 10.01 -2.89 28.38
N LEU A 201 11.03 -3.12 29.22
CA LEU A 201 11.37 -2.17 30.29
C LEU A 201 11.94 -0.87 29.74
N LEU A 202 12.76 -0.93 28.69
CA LEU A 202 13.31 0.25 28.05
C LEU A 202 12.22 1.11 27.40
N LEU A 203 11.32 0.47 26.65
CA LEU A 203 10.21 1.17 26.00
C LEU A 203 9.20 1.70 26.99
N ALA A 204 8.93 0.97 28.09
CA ALA A 204 8.09 1.47 29.18
C ALA A 204 8.72 2.70 29.86
N ALA A 205 10.04 2.69 30.08
CA ALA A 205 10.75 3.84 30.64
C ALA A 205 10.75 5.05 29.69
N LEU A 206 10.83 4.84 28.37
CA LEU A 206 10.77 5.91 27.38
C LEU A 206 9.34 6.42 27.17
N SER A 207 8.36 5.55 27.03
CA SER A 207 6.95 5.96 26.86
C SER A 207 6.33 6.57 28.11
N GLY A 208 6.92 6.35 29.27
CA GLY A 208 6.52 6.97 30.53
C GLY A 208 7.00 8.42 30.69
N LEU A 209 7.81 8.96 29.77
CA LEU A 209 8.23 10.36 29.81
C LEU A 209 7.03 11.29 29.56
N GLY A 210 7.03 12.44 30.24
CA GLY A 210 6.01 13.46 30.04
C GLY A 210 5.98 13.98 28.59
N THR A 211 4.85 14.55 28.17
CA THR A 211 4.66 15.09 26.80
C THR A 211 5.65 16.18 26.44
N ASP A 212 6.14 16.94 27.44
CA ASP A 212 7.12 18.01 27.28
C ASP A 212 8.58 17.55 27.39
N ASP A 213 8.78 16.23 27.61
CA ASP A 213 10.08 15.63 27.75
C ASP A 213 10.43 14.82 26.50
N ALA A 214 11.70 14.76 26.19
CA ALA A 214 12.21 13.91 25.12
C ALA A 214 13.34 13.01 25.62
N GLY A 215 13.39 11.78 25.10
CA GLY A 215 14.41 10.81 25.49
C GLY A 215 15.05 10.16 24.27
N VAL A 216 16.33 9.77 24.40
CA VAL A 216 17.03 8.98 23.39
C VAL A 216 17.95 7.97 24.03
N VAL A 217 18.00 6.79 23.43
CA VAL A 217 19.02 5.78 23.65
C VAL A 217 19.78 5.57 22.35
N GLN A 218 21.10 5.61 22.40
CA GLN A 218 21.99 5.47 21.26
C GLN A 218 22.95 4.28 21.45
N VAL A 219 23.00 3.37 20.50
CA VAL A 219 23.99 2.29 20.39
C VAL A 219 24.89 2.60 19.21
N LEU A 220 26.05 3.22 19.50
CA LEU A 220 27.03 3.57 18.47
C LEU A 220 27.98 2.40 18.25
N ALA A 221 28.12 1.92 17.03
CA ALA A 221 28.91 0.72 16.74
C ALA A 221 29.74 0.83 15.47
N ARG A 222 30.95 0.22 15.49
CA ARG A 222 31.81 0.01 14.33
C ARG A 222 32.46 -1.37 14.39
N PRO A 223 32.81 -2.01 13.26
CA PRO A 223 33.50 -3.28 13.25
C PRO A 223 34.78 -3.26 14.07
N ALA A 224 34.97 -4.26 14.93
CA ALA A 224 36.15 -4.38 15.77
C ALA A 224 37.45 -4.60 14.95
N ASN A 225 38.59 -4.24 15.54
CA ASN A 225 39.87 -4.44 14.92
C ASN A 225 40.50 -5.78 15.36
N GLY A 226 41.42 -6.33 14.56
CA GLY A 226 42.08 -7.60 14.85
C GLY A 226 42.88 -7.63 16.14
N ARG A 227 43.29 -6.42 16.68
CA ARG A 227 43.99 -6.36 17.97
C ARG A 227 43.06 -6.74 19.14
N ARG A 228 41.78 -6.43 19.05
CA ARG A 228 40.80 -6.78 20.09
C ARG A 228 40.51 -8.28 20.12
N TYR A 229 40.35 -8.91 18.96
CA TYR A 229 40.24 -10.37 18.86
C TYR A 229 41.46 -11.07 19.44
N ARG A 230 42.68 -10.58 19.16
CA ARG A 230 43.89 -11.11 19.74
C ARG A 230 43.93 -10.98 21.25
N ARG A 231 43.40 -9.91 21.83
CA ARG A 231 43.29 -9.72 23.28
C ARG A 231 42.31 -10.73 23.90
N CYS A 232 41.13 -10.95 23.29
CA CYS A 232 40.18 -11.95 23.77
C CYS A 232 40.78 -13.35 23.75
N ARG A 233 41.44 -13.75 22.65
CA ARG A 233 42.10 -15.07 22.58
C ARG A 233 43.23 -15.20 23.61
N ALA A 234 44.00 -14.13 23.80
CA ALA A 234 45.03 -14.10 24.82
C ALA A 234 44.46 -14.21 26.23
N ALA A 235 43.31 -13.59 26.51
CA ALA A 235 42.64 -13.71 27.77
C ALA A 235 42.15 -15.17 28.02
N ALA A 236 41.55 -15.78 26.99
CA ALA A 236 41.12 -17.18 27.06
C ALA A 236 42.33 -18.13 27.39
N VAL A 237 43.47 -17.93 26.71
CA VAL A 237 44.67 -18.70 26.96
C VAL A 237 45.20 -18.44 28.36
N ALA A 238 45.24 -17.19 28.84
CA ALA A 238 45.70 -16.84 30.17
C ALA A 238 44.81 -17.48 31.29
N LEU A 239 43.48 -17.44 31.13
CA LEU A 239 42.56 -18.12 32.06
C LEU A 239 42.72 -19.65 32.03
N ARG A 240 42.93 -20.22 30.85
CA ARG A 240 43.13 -21.67 30.70
C ARG A 240 44.46 -22.13 31.32
N THR A 241 45.54 -21.34 31.19
CA THR A 241 46.88 -21.73 31.62
C THR A 241 47.24 -21.21 33.01
N GLY A 242 46.41 -20.37 33.64
CA GLY A 242 46.72 -19.73 34.93
C GLY A 242 47.89 -18.73 34.89
N ARG A 243 48.45 -18.45 33.72
CA ARG A 243 49.64 -17.58 33.55
C ARG A 243 49.27 -16.17 33.18
N SER A 244 49.52 -15.18 34.05
CA SER A 244 49.47 -13.79 33.69
C SER A 244 50.53 -13.39 32.65
N ARG A 245 50.16 -12.63 31.61
CA ARG A 245 51.03 -12.25 30.52
C ARG A 245 51.75 -10.92 30.72
N SER A 246 51.66 -10.30 31.92
CA SER A 246 52.38 -9.07 32.19
C SER A 246 53.86 -9.29 32.26
N ARG A 247 54.64 -8.68 31.30
CA ARG A 247 56.10 -8.75 31.33
C ARG A 247 56.71 -8.23 32.66
N LEU A 248 56.03 -7.23 33.25
CA LEU A 248 56.45 -6.66 34.56
C LEU A 248 56.21 -7.67 35.71
N VAL A 249 55.07 -8.35 35.74
CA VAL A 249 54.80 -9.38 36.77
C VAL A 249 55.74 -10.56 36.59
N ARG A 250 56.08 -11.00 35.40
CA ARG A 250 57.09 -12.03 35.14
C ARG A 250 58.53 -11.60 35.57
N LEU A 251 58.87 -10.31 35.42
CA LEU A 251 60.13 -9.81 35.90
C LEU A 251 60.22 -9.74 37.42
N VAL A 252 59.11 -9.32 38.07
CA VAL A 252 59.00 -9.28 39.51
C VAL A 252 58.92 -10.72 40.12
N ASP A 253 58.16 -11.64 39.48
CA ASP A 253 58.13 -13.06 39.87
C ASP A 253 59.52 -13.73 39.69
N PHE A 254 60.24 -13.38 38.61
CA PHE A 254 61.59 -13.90 38.38
C PHE A 254 62.58 -13.45 39.50
N TRP A 255 62.40 -12.24 40.03
CA TRP A 255 63.27 -11.69 41.09
C TRP A 255 62.82 -12.09 42.50
N MET A 256 61.56 -12.38 42.73
CA MET A 256 61.02 -12.68 44.07
C MET A 256 60.86 -14.18 44.36
N THR A 257 60.90 -15.08 43.40
CA THR A 257 60.71 -16.50 43.59
C THR A 257 61.98 -17.32 43.21
N LYS A 258 63.06 -17.16 44.00
CA LYS A 258 63.98 -18.25 44.18
C LYS A 258 63.35 -19.22 45.19
N GLY A 259 62.69 -20.23 44.66
CA GLY A 259 62.33 -21.42 45.43
C GLY A 259 60.91 -21.41 46.01
N VAL A 260 59.91 -21.59 45.22
CA VAL A 260 58.63 -22.20 45.67
C VAL A 260 58.16 -23.14 44.56
N SER A 261 58.05 -24.38 44.98
CA SER A 261 57.59 -25.54 44.26
C SER A 261 56.24 -25.37 43.58
N GLN A 262 56.10 -26.06 42.49
CA GLN A 262 54.87 -26.36 41.78
C GLN A 262 53.77 -26.75 42.76
N HIS A 263 52.64 -26.04 42.80
CA HIS A 263 51.42 -26.57 43.38
C HIS A 263 50.74 -27.43 42.31
N PRO A 264 50.72 -28.74 42.47
CA PRO A 264 49.87 -29.64 41.73
C PRO A 264 48.51 -29.56 42.39
N GLY A 265 47.52 -29.13 41.67
CA GLY A 265 46.14 -29.17 42.16
C GLY A 265 45.37 -27.90 42.07
N LEU A 266 45.38 -27.22 40.92
CA LEU A 266 44.29 -26.37 40.55
C LEU A 266 43.15 -27.34 40.18
N SER A 267 42.27 -27.65 41.16
CA SER A 267 40.98 -28.29 40.92
C SER A 267 40.31 -27.60 39.74
N ALA A 268 39.78 -28.37 38.82
CA ALA A 268 39.08 -27.88 37.66
C ALA A 268 37.82 -27.14 38.14
N ASP A 269 37.96 -25.84 38.40
CA ASP A 269 36.84 -24.98 38.73
C ASP A 269 35.92 -24.95 37.49
N PRO A 270 34.71 -25.51 37.55
CA PRO A 270 33.79 -25.59 36.42
C PRO A 270 33.43 -24.20 35.86
N THR A 271 33.52 -23.16 36.71
CA THR A 271 33.27 -21.78 36.29
C THR A 271 34.36 -21.30 35.32
N ARG A 272 35.62 -21.63 35.53
CA ARG A 272 36.72 -21.27 34.60
C ARG A 272 36.57 -21.92 33.23
N ALA A 273 36.17 -23.18 33.18
CA ALA A 273 35.97 -23.89 31.91
C ALA A 273 34.85 -23.23 31.11
N SER A 274 33.76 -22.87 31.78
CA SER A 274 32.64 -22.16 31.15
C SER A 274 33.00 -20.75 30.68
N ASP A 275 33.85 -20.03 31.40
CA ASP A 275 34.32 -18.70 31.03
C ASP A 275 35.28 -18.75 29.83
N VAL A 276 36.21 -19.69 29.81
CA VAL A 276 37.09 -19.91 28.66
C VAL A 276 36.29 -20.25 27.42
N ARG A 277 35.25 -21.08 27.54
CA ARG A 277 34.36 -21.39 26.41
C ARG A 277 33.66 -20.12 25.90
N ALA A 278 33.00 -19.34 26.76
CA ALA A 278 32.29 -18.12 26.42
C ALA A 278 33.21 -17.07 25.78
N ILE A 279 34.45 -16.89 26.29
CA ILE A 279 35.41 -15.95 25.69
C ILE A 279 35.87 -16.45 24.31
N THR A 280 36.04 -17.77 24.14
CA THR A 280 36.43 -18.36 22.87
C THR A 280 35.34 -18.19 21.82
N GLU A 281 34.07 -18.44 22.17
CA GLU A 281 32.89 -18.21 21.34
C GLU A 281 32.79 -16.74 20.92
N LYS A 282 32.91 -15.80 21.88
CA LYS A 282 32.94 -14.37 21.58
C LYS A 282 34.10 -14.00 20.63
N ALA A 283 35.29 -14.60 20.81
CA ALA A 283 36.45 -14.36 19.94
C ALA A 283 36.33 -15.01 18.55
N ALA A 284 35.44 -15.98 18.37
CA ALA A 284 35.13 -16.61 17.09
C ALA A 284 34.03 -15.88 16.32
N SER A 285 33.13 -15.18 17.02
CA SER A 285 32.02 -14.43 16.43
C SER A 285 32.46 -13.08 15.82
N LEU A 286 31.63 -12.50 14.94
CA LEU A 286 31.79 -11.12 14.50
C LEU A 286 31.58 -10.18 15.69
N CYS A 287 32.48 -9.22 15.86
CA CYS A 287 32.42 -8.28 16.97
C CYS A 287 32.45 -6.83 16.49
N PHE A 288 31.83 -5.98 17.29
CA PHE A 288 31.84 -4.54 17.15
C PHE A 288 32.52 -3.86 18.33
N GLU A 289 33.13 -2.73 18.09
CA GLU A 289 33.45 -1.76 19.12
C GLU A 289 32.25 -0.83 19.27
N ALA A 290 31.54 -0.89 20.41
CA ALA A 290 30.33 -0.12 20.60
C ALA A 290 30.29 0.63 21.93
N THR A 291 29.39 1.62 22.01
CA THR A 291 29.13 2.44 23.18
C THR A 291 27.63 2.70 23.26
N LEU A 292 27.06 2.51 24.44
CA LEU A 292 25.67 2.83 24.73
C LEU A 292 25.59 4.18 25.42
N ARG A 293 24.66 5.03 24.99
CA ARG A 293 24.38 6.33 25.62
C ARG A 293 22.88 6.53 25.76
N TYR A 294 22.50 7.30 26.77
CA TYR A 294 21.15 7.74 26.94
C TYR A 294 21.11 9.21 27.30
N GLY A 295 19.99 9.84 26.99
CA GLY A 295 19.73 11.21 27.40
C GLY A 295 18.24 11.47 27.50
N VAL A 296 17.85 12.24 28.51
CA VAL A 296 16.48 12.74 28.70
C VAL A 296 16.57 14.25 28.88
N VAL A 297 15.76 14.96 28.14
CA VAL A 297 15.70 16.43 28.12
C VAL A 297 14.28 16.86 28.49
N GLY A 298 14.16 17.93 29.28
CA GLY A 298 12.89 18.54 29.65
C GLY A 298 12.93 20.05 29.59
N GLN A 299 11.77 20.66 29.41
CA GLN A 299 11.59 22.10 29.29
C GLN A 299 11.47 22.78 30.64
N ALA A 300 11.12 22.07 31.73
CA ALA A 300 10.92 22.64 33.05
C ALA A 300 12.24 23.02 33.71
N ARG A 301 12.25 24.19 34.37
CA ARG A 301 13.38 24.72 35.14
C ARG A 301 13.27 24.37 36.63
N GLY A 302 14.40 24.38 37.32
CA GLY A 302 14.46 24.27 38.76
C GLY A 302 15.02 22.94 39.28
N HIS A 303 15.14 22.83 40.60
CA HIS A 303 15.78 21.69 41.27
C HIS A 303 14.90 20.40 41.13
N GLY A 304 13.60 20.51 41.31
CA GLY A 304 12.64 19.41 41.18
C GLY A 304 12.61 18.83 39.79
N ALA A 305 12.64 19.68 38.74
CA ALA A 305 12.69 19.21 37.34
C ALA A 305 13.96 18.41 37.05
N ARG A 306 15.11 18.89 37.55
CA ARG A 306 16.38 18.15 37.41
C ARG A 306 16.39 16.84 38.16
N GLN A 307 15.74 16.79 39.34
CA GLN A 307 15.62 15.55 40.12
C GLN A 307 14.71 14.54 39.39
N ARG A 308 13.60 14.99 38.83
CA ARG A 308 12.70 14.18 38.00
C ARG A 308 13.44 13.60 36.77
N LEU A 309 14.09 14.45 35.96
CA LEU A 309 14.86 13.98 34.78
C LEU A 309 15.97 12.97 35.16
N ARG A 310 16.58 13.11 36.36
CA ARG A 310 17.54 12.13 36.85
C ARG A 310 16.88 10.80 37.20
N ALA A 311 15.68 10.82 37.77
CA ALA A 311 14.92 9.62 38.07
C ALA A 311 14.51 8.91 36.79
N GLU A 312 14.02 9.63 35.79
CA GLU A 312 13.71 9.09 34.47
C GLU A 312 14.95 8.47 33.81
N GLY A 313 16.09 9.17 33.83
CA GLY A 313 17.35 8.62 33.35
C GLY A 313 17.83 7.37 34.13
N GLN A 314 17.49 7.26 35.44
CA GLN A 314 17.75 6.04 36.21
C GLN A 314 16.84 4.89 35.78
N GLY A 315 15.55 5.16 35.46
CA GLY A 315 14.64 4.18 34.87
C GLY A 315 15.20 3.57 33.61
N ILE A 316 15.71 4.38 32.70
CA ILE A 316 16.37 3.91 31.47
C ILE A 316 17.59 3.02 31.79
N VAL A 317 18.44 3.42 32.75
CA VAL A 317 19.61 2.63 33.18
C VAL A 317 19.16 1.31 33.79
N GLY A 318 18.09 1.33 34.60
CA GLY A 318 17.52 0.15 35.25
C GLY A 318 17.05 -0.90 34.24
N ALA A 319 16.50 -0.48 33.10
CA ALA A 319 16.10 -1.40 32.04
C ALA A 319 17.26 -2.24 31.49
N PHE A 320 18.47 -1.72 31.53
CA PHE A 320 19.67 -2.44 31.07
C PHE A 320 20.21 -3.46 32.08
N ALA A 321 19.67 -3.54 33.31
CA ALA A 321 20.04 -4.56 34.27
C ALA A 321 19.63 -5.98 33.81
N LEU A 322 18.66 -6.11 32.91
CA LEU A 322 18.30 -7.40 32.30
C LEU A 322 19.46 -8.08 31.57
N PHE A 323 20.42 -7.30 31.06
CA PHE A 323 21.58 -7.79 30.33
C PHE A 323 22.73 -8.23 31.23
N ASP A 324 22.59 -8.10 32.57
CA ASP A 324 23.61 -8.54 33.52
C ASP A 324 23.79 -10.06 33.47
N GLY A 325 25.02 -10.46 33.27
CA GLY A 325 25.46 -11.85 33.15
C GLY A 325 26.89 -11.99 33.64
N ARG A 326 27.80 -12.58 32.83
CA ARG A 326 29.24 -12.57 33.12
C ARG A 326 29.85 -11.18 33.12
N ASN A 327 29.24 -10.27 32.43
CA ASN A 327 29.53 -8.83 32.46
C ASN A 327 28.23 -8.08 32.84
N ARG A 328 28.38 -6.81 33.21
CA ARG A 328 27.26 -5.92 33.50
C ARG A 328 27.55 -4.53 33.01
N LEU A 329 26.50 -3.73 32.83
CA LEU A 329 26.59 -2.36 32.39
C LEU A 329 26.58 -1.41 33.58
N THR A 330 27.54 -0.49 33.61
CA THR A 330 27.68 0.53 34.65
C THR A 330 27.62 1.93 34.05
N ARG A 331 26.92 2.81 34.76
CA ARG A 331 26.77 4.20 34.33
C ARG A 331 28.04 4.98 34.53
N ARG A 332 28.44 5.73 33.49
CA ARG A 332 29.49 6.78 33.57
C ARG A 332 28.91 8.14 33.19
N ARG A 333 29.43 9.20 33.83
CA ARG A 333 29.07 10.57 33.48
C ARG A 333 29.51 10.90 32.06
N LEU A 334 28.63 11.57 31.30
CA LEU A 334 28.93 12.06 29.96
C LEU A 334 29.34 13.54 30.06
N ALA A 335 30.54 13.83 29.53
CA ALA A 335 30.98 15.23 29.46
C ALA A 335 30.21 15.95 28.33
N ARG A 336 29.74 17.19 28.62
CA ARG A 336 28.97 18.01 27.67
C ARG A 336 27.83 17.20 27.02
N PRO A 337 26.85 16.74 27.82
CA PRO A 337 25.90 15.68 27.42
C PRO A 337 25.25 15.96 26.09
N TRP A 338 24.58 17.12 25.95
CA TRP A 338 23.86 17.48 24.74
C TRP A 338 24.77 17.47 23.49
N ARG A 339 25.94 18.10 23.56
CA ARG A 339 26.89 18.11 22.42
C ARG A 339 27.41 16.72 22.08
N THR A 340 27.55 15.83 23.06
CA THR A 340 28.08 14.48 22.84
C THR A 340 27.03 13.59 22.20
N LEU A 341 25.75 13.70 22.61
CA LEU A 341 24.65 12.99 22.01
C LEU A 341 24.41 13.44 20.57
N CYS A 342 24.29 14.76 20.33
CA CYS A 342 24.10 15.33 18.99
C CYS A 342 25.27 15.03 18.04
N ALA A 343 26.49 15.03 18.53
CA ALA A 343 27.66 14.74 17.69
C ALA A 343 27.76 13.26 17.29
N ARG A 344 27.03 12.35 17.94
CA ARG A 344 27.05 10.90 17.64
C ARG A 344 28.44 10.34 17.42
N ARG A 345 29.44 10.79 18.21
CA ARG A 345 30.84 10.40 18.04
C ARG A 345 31.13 9.14 18.83
N LEU A 346 31.55 8.08 18.16
CA LEU A 346 32.09 6.90 18.81
C LEU A 346 33.57 7.15 19.19
N GLY A 347 33.81 7.26 20.50
CA GLY A 347 35.15 7.30 21.06
C GLY A 347 35.79 5.90 21.14
N ARG A 348 36.35 5.56 22.31
CA ARG A 348 36.78 4.20 22.63
C ARG A 348 35.54 3.47 23.20
N GLY A 349 35.02 2.52 22.42
CA GLY A 349 33.92 1.64 22.84
C GLY A 349 34.44 0.37 23.51
N ASP A 350 33.51 -0.43 24.09
CA ASP A 350 33.78 -1.79 24.54
C ASP A 350 33.55 -2.80 23.41
N LEU A 351 33.98 -4.03 23.59
CA LEU A 351 33.82 -5.07 22.59
C LEU A 351 32.51 -5.83 22.84
N TYR A 352 31.65 -5.87 21.82
CA TYR A 352 30.39 -6.62 21.83
C TYR A 352 30.38 -7.60 20.65
N ALA A 353 29.95 -8.81 20.88
CA ALA A 353 29.60 -9.77 19.82
C ALA A 353 28.30 -9.35 19.12
N VAL A 354 28.06 -9.84 17.91
CA VAL A 354 26.81 -9.57 17.17
C VAL A 354 25.58 -9.96 18.00
N ALA A 355 25.56 -11.11 18.65
CA ALA A 355 24.46 -11.54 19.50
C ALA A 355 24.21 -10.58 20.68
N GLU A 356 25.26 -10.01 21.29
CA GLU A 356 25.10 -8.99 22.35
C GLU A 356 24.51 -7.68 21.81
N LEU A 357 24.92 -7.25 20.60
CA LEU A 357 24.32 -6.07 19.98
C LEU A 357 22.90 -6.32 19.50
N ALA A 358 22.61 -7.52 19.00
CA ALA A 358 21.27 -7.93 18.62
C ALA A 358 20.31 -7.85 19.80
N ALA A 359 20.74 -8.27 20.99
CA ALA A 359 19.95 -8.12 22.20
C ALA A 359 19.82 -6.65 22.67
N LEU A 360 20.87 -5.82 22.49
CA LEU A 360 20.93 -4.43 22.94
C LEU A 360 20.33 -3.41 21.96
N ALA A 361 20.12 -3.78 20.70
CA ALA A 361 19.67 -2.88 19.64
C ALA A 361 18.93 -3.65 18.54
N HIS A 362 17.62 -3.72 18.71
CA HIS A 362 16.67 -4.37 17.81
C HIS A 362 15.36 -3.60 17.74
N LEU A 363 14.47 -3.99 16.84
CA LEU A 363 13.09 -3.51 16.82
C LEU A 363 12.25 -4.25 17.86
N PRO A 364 11.21 -3.62 18.43
CA PRO A 364 10.38 -4.27 19.47
C PRO A 364 9.63 -5.47 18.88
N ILE A 365 9.77 -6.60 19.57
CA ILE A 365 9.11 -7.87 19.21
C ILE A 365 7.63 -7.83 19.61
N ASP A 366 7.32 -7.15 20.71
CA ASP A 366 5.94 -7.02 21.20
C ASP A 366 5.09 -6.20 20.21
N ARG A 367 3.93 -6.73 19.86
CA ARG A 367 2.99 -6.07 18.94
C ARG A 367 2.39 -4.77 19.51
N SER A 368 2.10 -4.74 20.81
CA SER A 368 1.48 -3.59 21.49
C SER A 368 2.53 -2.79 22.26
N VAL A 369 3.00 -1.71 21.64
CA VAL A 369 3.92 -0.75 22.26
C VAL A 369 3.30 0.64 22.16
N ALA A 370 3.06 1.28 23.32
CA ALA A 370 2.45 2.59 23.36
C ALA A 370 3.33 3.64 22.67
N GLY A 371 2.72 4.49 21.84
CA GLY A 371 3.40 5.58 21.13
C GLY A 371 4.23 5.14 19.91
N LEU A 372 4.26 3.86 19.57
CA LEU A 372 4.97 3.34 18.40
C LEU A 372 4.05 3.27 17.18
N SER A 373 4.39 4.01 16.13
CA SER A 373 3.78 3.84 14.82
C SER A 373 4.45 2.68 14.10
N ARG A 374 3.66 1.72 13.66
CA ARG A 374 4.14 0.62 12.83
C ARG A 374 4.09 0.96 11.35
N ALA A 375 4.78 0.20 10.53
CA ALA A 375 4.70 0.32 9.08
C ALA A 375 3.24 0.11 8.63
N GLY A 376 2.82 0.87 7.61
CA GLY A 376 1.60 0.61 6.85
C GLY A 376 1.71 -0.68 6.05
N ALA A 377 0.86 -0.83 5.04
CA ALA A 377 0.91 -1.99 4.17
C ALA A 377 2.28 -2.14 3.50
N HIS A 378 2.71 -3.39 3.35
CA HIS A 378 3.93 -3.72 2.64
C HIS A 378 3.79 -3.35 1.15
N VAL A 379 4.82 -2.71 0.60
CA VAL A 379 4.87 -2.35 -0.82
C VAL A 379 5.44 -3.53 -1.61
N VAL A 380 4.59 -4.12 -2.45
CA VAL A 380 4.95 -5.23 -3.34
C VAL A 380 5.02 -4.70 -4.77
N PRO A 381 6.17 -4.78 -5.45
CA PRO A 381 6.28 -4.32 -6.83
C PRO A 381 5.51 -5.23 -7.79
N PRO A 382 4.93 -4.68 -8.88
CA PRO A 382 4.26 -5.51 -9.88
C PRO A 382 5.24 -6.43 -10.59
N PRO A 383 4.84 -7.68 -10.86
CA PRO A 383 5.62 -8.64 -11.64
C PRO A 383 5.98 -8.11 -13.03
N PRO A 384 7.06 -8.60 -13.67
CA PRO A 384 7.51 -8.10 -14.98
C PRO A 384 6.48 -8.29 -16.09
N GLU A 385 5.67 -9.35 -16.03
CA GLU A 385 4.64 -9.71 -16.98
C GLU A 385 3.44 -8.74 -16.98
N VAL A 386 3.21 -8.02 -15.91
CA VAL A 386 2.18 -6.99 -15.85
C VAL A 386 2.58 -5.80 -16.72
N GLY A 387 1.81 -5.54 -17.78
CA GLY A 387 2.07 -4.48 -18.75
C GLY A 387 1.89 -3.06 -18.22
N CYS A 388 2.23 -2.10 -19.09
CA CYS A 388 2.02 -0.66 -18.83
C CYS A 388 0.85 -0.09 -19.65
N ASP A 389 0.35 -0.87 -20.63
CA ASP A 389 -0.63 -0.46 -21.63
C ASP A 389 -2.03 -0.98 -21.27
N GLY A 390 -3.04 -0.46 -21.99
CA GLY A 390 -4.43 -0.84 -21.81
C GLY A 390 -5.17 0.11 -20.88
N LYS A 391 -5.85 -0.42 -19.86
CA LYS A 391 -6.52 0.38 -18.82
C LYS A 391 -5.56 0.63 -17.67
N VAL A 392 -5.04 1.82 -17.54
CA VAL A 392 -4.08 2.18 -16.50
C VAL A 392 -4.81 2.30 -15.15
N LEU A 393 -4.44 1.44 -14.21
CA LEU A 393 -4.97 1.43 -12.84
C LEU A 393 -4.27 2.46 -11.95
N GLY A 394 -2.99 2.72 -12.22
CA GLY A 394 -2.15 3.58 -11.42
C GLY A 394 -0.67 3.35 -11.69
N ARG A 395 0.17 3.68 -10.70
CA ARG A 395 1.62 3.49 -10.77
C ARG A 395 2.09 2.44 -9.78
N ALA A 396 3.10 1.69 -10.19
CA ALA A 396 3.84 0.80 -9.31
C ALA A 396 4.43 1.57 -8.16
N GLU A 397 4.27 1.07 -6.95
CA GLU A 397 4.92 1.64 -5.78
C GLU A 397 6.40 1.20 -5.69
N GLY A 398 7.21 1.96 -4.96
CA GLY A 398 8.64 1.71 -4.82
C GLY A 398 9.49 2.43 -5.87
N ARG A 399 10.53 1.78 -6.38
CA ARG A 399 11.56 2.46 -7.20
C ARG A 399 11.17 2.66 -8.66
N SER A 400 10.36 1.79 -9.23
CA SER A 400 10.13 1.82 -10.68
C SER A 400 9.09 2.86 -11.10
N GLN A 401 8.12 3.16 -10.26
CA GLN A 401 7.00 4.08 -10.50
C GLN A 401 6.39 4.00 -11.93
N ARG A 402 6.54 2.81 -12.58
CA ARG A 402 6.00 2.60 -13.91
C ARG A 402 4.47 2.54 -13.88
N PRO A 403 3.78 2.93 -14.95
CA PRO A 403 2.35 2.68 -15.07
C PRO A 403 2.04 1.19 -14.92
N VAL A 404 0.88 0.89 -14.40
CA VAL A 404 0.33 -0.46 -14.28
C VAL A 404 -0.94 -0.51 -15.09
N GLY A 405 -0.91 -1.23 -16.20
CA GLY A 405 -2.00 -1.37 -17.14
C GLY A 405 -2.64 -2.76 -17.08
N LEU A 406 -3.95 -2.78 -17.24
CA LEU A 406 -4.73 -4.00 -17.49
C LEU A 406 -5.07 -4.05 -18.97
N ALA A 407 -4.57 -5.06 -19.67
CA ALA A 407 -4.88 -5.24 -21.08
C ALA A 407 -6.40 -5.35 -21.30
N VAL A 408 -6.92 -4.74 -22.38
CA VAL A 408 -8.37 -4.70 -22.63
C VAL A 408 -8.95 -6.12 -22.79
N ALA A 409 -8.18 -7.04 -23.36
CA ALA A 409 -8.58 -8.44 -23.47
C ALA A 409 -8.74 -9.12 -22.11
N ASP A 410 -7.83 -8.85 -21.18
CA ASP A 410 -7.83 -9.40 -19.82
C ASP A 410 -8.85 -8.69 -18.90
N ALA A 411 -9.19 -7.44 -19.20
CA ALA A 411 -10.28 -6.72 -18.53
C ALA A 411 -11.64 -7.42 -18.69
N ARG A 412 -11.83 -8.23 -19.75
CA ARG A 412 -13.04 -9.08 -19.93
C ARG A 412 -13.21 -10.14 -18.86
N GLN A 413 -12.17 -10.43 -18.09
CA GLN A 413 -12.23 -11.33 -16.92
C GLN A 413 -12.87 -10.63 -15.70
N HIS A 414 -13.51 -9.47 -15.92
CA HIS A 414 -14.17 -8.63 -14.92
C HIS A 414 -13.24 -8.13 -13.81
N ALA A 415 -13.67 -7.12 -13.09
CA ALA A 415 -12.93 -6.59 -11.96
C ALA A 415 -13.81 -6.51 -10.71
N HIS A 416 -13.27 -6.99 -9.61
CA HIS A 416 -13.85 -6.87 -8.27
C HIS A 416 -13.09 -5.79 -7.51
N VAL A 417 -13.75 -4.66 -7.26
CA VAL A 417 -13.17 -3.50 -6.58
C VAL A 417 -13.81 -3.35 -5.20
N LEU A 418 -13.00 -3.38 -4.14
CA LEU A 418 -13.48 -3.25 -2.77
C LEU A 418 -12.65 -2.22 -2.01
N GLY A 419 -13.30 -1.50 -1.11
CA GLY A 419 -12.60 -0.62 -0.15
C GLY A 419 -13.54 0.35 0.55
N ALA A 420 -13.11 0.85 1.71
CA ALA A 420 -13.86 1.80 2.51
C ALA A 420 -14.13 3.12 1.76
N THR A 421 -15.06 3.92 2.29
CA THR A 421 -15.32 5.27 1.76
C THR A 421 -14.06 6.14 1.84
N GLY A 422 -13.76 6.89 0.78
CA GLY A 422 -12.56 7.74 0.72
C GLY A 422 -11.25 7.01 0.42
N SER A 423 -11.27 5.70 0.16
CA SER A 423 -10.07 4.92 -0.13
C SER A 423 -9.50 5.14 -1.55
N GLY A 424 -10.29 5.71 -2.49
CA GLY A 424 -9.88 5.96 -3.87
C GLY A 424 -10.64 5.17 -4.93
N LYS A 425 -11.69 4.39 -4.56
CA LYS A 425 -12.49 3.59 -5.50
C LYS A 425 -13.11 4.44 -6.63
N SER A 426 -13.87 5.47 -6.28
CA SER A 426 -14.58 6.31 -7.27
C SER A 426 -13.61 7.01 -8.20
N THR A 427 -12.45 7.46 -7.69
CA THR A 427 -11.38 8.02 -8.51
C THR A 427 -10.84 7.00 -9.52
N LEU A 428 -10.62 5.76 -9.09
CA LEU A 428 -10.21 4.69 -10.00
C LEU A 428 -11.26 4.43 -11.08
N LEU A 429 -12.54 4.32 -10.70
CA LEU A 429 -13.63 4.10 -11.65
C LEU A 429 -13.73 5.25 -12.66
N ALA A 430 -13.69 6.52 -12.20
CA ALA A 430 -13.70 7.68 -13.07
C ALA A 430 -12.55 7.64 -14.08
N ASN A 431 -11.31 7.37 -13.63
CA ASN A 431 -10.15 7.26 -14.50
C ASN A 431 -10.31 6.16 -15.56
N LEU A 432 -10.86 5.01 -15.20
CA LEU A 432 -11.08 3.92 -16.14
C LEU A 432 -12.16 4.27 -17.20
N VAL A 433 -13.24 4.95 -16.78
CA VAL A 433 -14.30 5.42 -17.68
C VAL A 433 -13.77 6.49 -18.64
N LEU A 434 -12.99 7.43 -18.16
CA LEU A 434 -12.38 8.47 -19.00
C LEU A 434 -11.43 7.86 -20.04
N GLN A 435 -10.63 6.88 -19.67
CA GLN A 435 -9.78 6.14 -20.61
C GLN A 435 -10.60 5.35 -21.63
N ASP A 436 -11.75 4.79 -21.25
CA ASP A 436 -12.67 4.15 -22.21
C ASP A 436 -13.26 5.19 -23.16
N ALA A 437 -13.62 6.36 -22.64
CA ALA A 437 -14.11 7.48 -23.45
C ALA A 437 -13.10 7.96 -24.49
N GLU A 438 -11.84 8.17 -24.09
CA GLU A 438 -10.74 8.55 -25.00
C GLU A 438 -10.48 7.50 -26.08
N ALA A 439 -10.52 6.24 -25.70
CA ALA A 439 -10.27 5.11 -26.61
C ALA A 439 -11.51 4.71 -27.43
N HIS A 440 -12.60 5.47 -27.40
CA HIS A 440 -13.87 5.16 -28.06
C HIS A 440 -14.37 3.73 -27.76
N ARG A 441 -14.23 3.27 -26.53
CA ARG A 441 -14.83 2.02 -26.04
C ARG A 441 -16.16 2.35 -25.35
N GLY A 442 -17.14 1.46 -25.53
CA GLY A 442 -18.44 1.63 -24.90
C GLY A 442 -18.36 1.53 -23.38
N ALA A 443 -19.01 2.46 -22.67
CA ALA A 443 -19.12 2.36 -21.22
C ALA A 443 -20.52 2.69 -20.71
N VAL A 444 -20.98 1.90 -19.74
CA VAL A 444 -22.21 2.16 -18.98
C VAL A 444 -21.82 2.29 -17.51
N VAL A 445 -22.22 3.39 -16.89
CA VAL A 445 -21.89 3.71 -15.50
C VAL A 445 -23.17 3.83 -14.70
N LEU A 446 -23.29 3.12 -13.60
CA LEU A 446 -24.38 3.25 -12.64
C LEU A 446 -23.84 3.72 -11.30
N ASP A 447 -24.34 4.88 -10.87
CA ASP A 447 -23.93 5.53 -9.64
C ASP A 447 -25.13 5.84 -8.73
N PRO A 448 -25.27 5.16 -7.57
CA PRO A 448 -26.38 5.38 -6.65
C PRO A 448 -26.20 6.58 -5.72
N LYS A 449 -25.06 7.28 -5.83
CA LYS A 449 -24.75 8.51 -5.08
C LYS A 449 -24.82 9.74 -5.95
N GLY A 450 -24.31 9.67 -7.18
CA GLY A 450 -24.29 10.74 -8.16
C GLY A 450 -22.89 11.35 -8.35
N ASP A 451 -22.05 11.34 -7.33
CA ASP A 451 -20.75 12.01 -7.32
C ASP A 451 -19.78 11.48 -8.40
N LEU A 452 -19.83 10.17 -8.67
CA LEU A 452 -18.99 9.55 -9.70
C LEU A 452 -19.37 10.02 -11.09
N VAL A 453 -20.67 10.11 -11.39
CA VAL A 453 -21.13 10.61 -12.70
C VAL A 453 -20.78 12.07 -12.88
N ASP A 454 -20.99 12.90 -11.85
CA ASP A 454 -20.61 14.32 -11.89
C ASP A 454 -19.10 14.48 -12.13
N ASP A 455 -18.29 13.71 -11.41
CA ASP A 455 -16.83 13.69 -11.54
C ASP A 455 -16.38 13.31 -12.97
N ILE A 456 -17.06 12.35 -13.61
CA ILE A 456 -16.79 11.95 -15.00
C ILE A 456 -17.17 13.07 -15.97
N VAL A 457 -18.40 13.60 -15.86
CA VAL A 457 -18.90 14.65 -16.76
C VAL A 457 -18.02 15.91 -16.72
N ASP A 458 -17.55 16.30 -15.53
CA ASP A 458 -16.66 17.45 -15.34
C ASP A 458 -15.31 17.31 -16.07
N ARG A 459 -14.91 16.07 -16.39
CA ARG A 459 -13.59 15.76 -16.97
C ARG A 459 -13.64 15.23 -18.40
N LEU A 460 -14.84 14.94 -18.91
CA LEU A 460 -14.98 14.53 -20.31
C LEU A 460 -14.57 15.67 -21.26
N PRO A 461 -13.90 15.35 -22.36
CA PRO A 461 -13.62 16.32 -23.41
C PRO A 461 -14.88 16.63 -24.24
N GLU A 462 -14.92 17.82 -24.87
CA GLU A 462 -16.04 18.28 -25.67
C GLU A 462 -16.38 17.33 -26.84
N GLU A 463 -15.39 16.67 -27.40
CA GLU A 463 -15.55 15.70 -28.49
C GLU A 463 -16.39 14.49 -28.10
N ALA A 464 -16.52 14.24 -26.81
CA ALA A 464 -17.36 13.17 -26.30
C ALA A 464 -18.85 13.53 -26.29
N ALA A 465 -19.21 14.81 -26.30
CA ALA A 465 -20.58 15.33 -26.09
C ALA A 465 -21.65 14.66 -26.98
N GLY A 466 -21.31 14.40 -28.25
CA GLY A 466 -22.26 13.80 -29.20
C GLY A 466 -22.59 12.33 -28.99
N ARG A 467 -21.93 11.65 -28.04
CA ARG A 467 -22.08 10.22 -27.78
C ARG A 467 -22.31 9.85 -26.30
N VAL A 468 -22.60 10.86 -25.47
CA VAL A 468 -22.87 10.69 -24.04
C VAL A 468 -24.35 10.80 -23.77
N VAL A 469 -24.93 9.75 -23.22
CA VAL A 469 -26.30 9.74 -22.69
C VAL A 469 -26.20 9.95 -21.18
N VAL A 470 -26.92 10.95 -20.66
CA VAL A 470 -26.93 11.24 -19.22
C VAL A 470 -28.34 11.01 -18.69
N LEU A 471 -28.48 10.10 -17.71
CA LEU A 471 -29.69 9.93 -16.92
C LEU A 471 -29.48 10.63 -15.59
N ASP A 472 -30.16 11.76 -15.36
CA ASP A 472 -29.99 12.57 -14.15
C ASP A 472 -31.37 13.03 -13.66
N PRO A 473 -31.84 12.61 -12.47
CA PRO A 473 -33.12 13.01 -11.92
C PRO A 473 -33.20 14.48 -11.49
N ASP A 474 -32.07 15.15 -11.33
CA ASP A 474 -32.02 16.58 -11.00
C ASP A 474 -32.15 17.45 -12.29
N ASP A 475 -32.01 16.84 -13.48
CA ASP A 475 -32.27 17.43 -14.79
C ASP A 475 -33.47 16.72 -15.45
N ASP A 476 -34.69 17.06 -15.01
CA ASP A 476 -35.93 16.44 -15.47
C ASP A 476 -36.55 17.14 -16.67
N SER A 477 -35.91 18.18 -17.22
CA SER A 477 -36.42 18.99 -18.32
C SER A 477 -36.69 18.17 -19.59
N ALA A 478 -35.73 17.32 -19.97
CA ALA A 478 -35.81 16.39 -21.09
C ALA A 478 -35.04 15.10 -20.80
N PRO A 479 -35.48 14.23 -19.87
CA PRO A 479 -34.76 12.99 -19.60
C PRO A 479 -34.79 12.05 -20.81
N PRO A 480 -33.71 11.29 -21.06
CA PRO A 480 -33.68 10.24 -22.06
C PRO A 480 -34.72 9.15 -21.77
N ALA A 481 -35.33 8.61 -22.81
CA ALA A 481 -36.31 7.55 -22.69
C ALA A 481 -35.69 6.17 -22.95
N MET A 482 -36.08 5.18 -22.13
CA MET A 482 -35.68 3.78 -22.26
C MET A 482 -36.85 2.85 -22.11
N ASN A 483 -37.34 2.29 -23.20
CA ASN A 483 -38.42 1.29 -23.12
C ASN A 483 -37.86 -0.08 -22.74
N VAL A 484 -38.22 -0.55 -21.56
CA VAL A 484 -37.75 -1.84 -21.01
C VAL A 484 -38.40 -3.05 -21.72
N LEU A 485 -39.56 -2.83 -22.38
CA LEU A 485 -40.27 -3.87 -23.12
C LEU A 485 -39.84 -3.93 -24.61
N ASP A 486 -39.16 -2.93 -25.12
CA ASP A 486 -38.59 -2.92 -26.48
C ASP A 486 -37.32 -3.76 -26.53
N ALA A 487 -37.43 -5.04 -26.85
CA ALA A 487 -36.33 -5.98 -26.90
C ALA A 487 -36.44 -6.89 -28.13
N ALA A 488 -35.33 -7.39 -28.60
CA ALA A 488 -35.26 -8.38 -29.69
C ALA A 488 -35.96 -9.72 -29.36
N ASP A 489 -36.02 -10.05 -28.09
CA ASP A 489 -36.77 -11.14 -27.52
C ASP A 489 -37.79 -10.62 -26.47
N PRO A 490 -39.06 -10.52 -26.84
CA PRO A 490 -40.12 -10.04 -25.95
C PRO A 490 -40.34 -10.90 -24.71
N HIS A 491 -40.15 -12.22 -24.81
CA HIS A 491 -40.31 -13.13 -23.67
C HIS A 491 -39.22 -12.92 -22.65
N LEU A 492 -37.98 -12.80 -23.11
CA LEU A 492 -36.83 -12.48 -22.23
C LEU A 492 -37.02 -11.11 -21.54
N ALA A 493 -37.58 -10.12 -22.25
CA ALA A 493 -37.86 -8.81 -21.63
C ALA A 493 -38.87 -8.92 -20.48
N VAL A 494 -39.95 -9.73 -20.66
CA VAL A 494 -40.95 -9.98 -19.62
C VAL A 494 -40.35 -10.78 -18.48
N ASP A 495 -39.52 -11.79 -18.74
CA ASP A 495 -38.84 -12.55 -17.70
C ASP A 495 -37.96 -11.67 -16.84
N HIS A 496 -37.17 -10.76 -17.45
CA HIS A 496 -36.39 -9.79 -16.72
C HIS A 496 -37.26 -8.82 -15.92
N LEU A 497 -38.32 -8.30 -16.52
CA LEU A 497 -39.26 -7.40 -15.82
C LEU A 497 -39.80 -8.06 -14.56
N VAL A 498 -40.42 -9.22 -14.71
CA VAL A 498 -41.05 -9.96 -13.62
C VAL A 498 -40.04 -10.34 -12.55
N GLY A 499 -38.87 -10.84 -12.96
CA GLY A 499 -37.84 -11.25 -12.04
C GLY A 499 -37.20 -10.10 -11.26
N ILE A 500 -37.02 -8.91 -11.87
CA ILE A 500 -36.53 -7.72 -11.18
C ILE A 500 -37.56 -7.29 -10.12
N PHE A 501 -38.83 -7.22 -10.46
CA PHE A 501 -39.90 -6.93 -9.48
C PHE A 501 -39.97 -7.98 -8.39
N HIS A 502 -39.85 -9.25 -8.72
CA HIS A 502 -39.83 -10.34 -7.74
C HIS A 502 -38.68 -10.12 -6.72
N ARG A 503 -37.45 -9.93 -7.17
CA ARG A 503 -36.31 -9.74 -6.27
C ARG A 503 -36.40 -8.44 -5.45
N LEU A 504 -36.94 -7.37 -6.02
CA LEU A 504 -37.11 -6.10 -5.32
C LEU A 504 -38.15 -6.19 -4.20
N PHE A 505 -39.21 -6.95 -4.41
CA PHE A 505 -40.34 -7.08 -3.49
C PHE A 505 -40.49 -8.50 -2.93
N GLU A 506 -39.40 -9.25 -2.80
CA GLU A 506 -39.38 -10.69 -2.46
C GLU A 506 -40.24 -11.03 -1.24
N ALA A 507 -40.19 -10.23 -0.18
CA ALA A 507 -40.95 -10.43 1.06
C ALA A 507 -42.48 -10.38 0.86
N TYR A 508 -42.94 -9.73 -0.21
CA TYR A 508 -44.36 -9.50 -0.51
C TYR A 508 -44.76 -10.03 -1.90
N TRP A 509 -43.99 -10.97 -2.44
CA TRP A 509 -44.21 -11.55 -3.74
C TRP A 509 -44.83 -12.94 -3.63
N GLY A 510 -45.81 -13.21 -4.41
CA GLY A 510 -46.47 -14.51 -4.44
C GLY A 510 -46.72 -14.99 -5.88
N PRO A 511 -47.00 -16.26 -6.07
CA PRO A 511 -47.21 -16.85 -7.40
C PRO A 511 -48.31 -16.13 -8.21
N ARG A 512 -49.35 -15.65 -7.55
CA ARG A 512 -50.42 -14.90 -8.20
C ARG A 512 -49.97 -13.53 -8.70
N THR A 513 -49.06 -12.86 -7.96
CA THR A 513 -48.46 -11.58 -8.38
C THR A 513 -47.59 -11.78 -9.60
N ASP A 514 -46.84 -12.85 -9.63
CA ASP A 514 -45.98 -13.24 -10.76
C ASP A 514 -46.81 -13.45 -12.02
N ASP A 515 -47.83 -14.28 -11.91
CA ASP A 515 -48.70 -14.63 -13.02
C ASP A 515 -49.45 -13.42 -13.60
N VAL A 516 -50.06 -12.60 -12.76
CA VAL A 516 -50.76 -11.37 -13.19
C VAL A 516 -49.83 -10.41 -13.92
N LEU A 517 -48.61 -10.16 -13.38
CA LEU A 517 -47.67 -9.24 -13.99
C LEU A 517 -47.16 -9.80 -15.33
N ARG A 518 -46.85 -11.07 -15.37
CA ARG A 518 -46.35 -11.79 -16.57
C ARG A 518 -47.40 -11.77 -17.70
N VAL A 519 -48.61 -12.18 -17.41
CA VAL A 519 -49.70 -12.17 -18.38
C VAL A 519 -49.99 -10.77 -18.87
N ALA A 520 -50.08 -9.80 -17.98
CA ALA A 520 -50.33 -8.41 -18.35
C ALA A 520 -49.21 -7.82 -19.23
N ALA A 521 -47.95 -8.12 -18.92
CA ALA A 521 -46.81 -7.67 -19.73
C ALA A 521 -46.79 -8.33 -21.11
N LEU A 522 -46.99 -9.64 -21.22
CA LEU A 522 -47.09 -10.36 -22.49
C LEU A 522 -48.26 -9.87 -23.34
N THR A 523 -49.41 -9.55 -22.71
CA THR A 523 -50.55 -8.99 -23.40
C THR A 523 -50.25 -7.58 -23.90
N ALA A 524 -49.64 -6.71 -23.08
CA ALA A 524 -49.30 -5.36 -23.48
C ALA A 524 -48.37 -5.36 -24.70
N LEU A 525 -47.43 -6.30 -24.78
CA LEU A 525 -46.50 -6.44 -25.91
C LEU A 525 -47.15 -6.75 -27.25
N ARG A 526 -48.46 -7.14 -27.25
CA ARG A 526 -49.22 -7.28 -28.51
C ARG A 526 -49.52 -5.94 -29.16
N GLN A 527 -49.36 -4.85 -28.42
CA GLN A 527 -49.42 -3.50 -28.96
C GLN A 527 -48.02 -2.98 -29.30
N PRO A 528 -47.82 -2.51 -30.55
CA PRO A 528 -46.55 -1.85 -30.89
C PRO A 528 -46.27 -0.66 -29.99
N GLY A 529 -45.06 -0.56 -29.48
CA GLY A 529 -44.65 0.47 -28.57
C GLY A 529 -45.29 0.39 -27.16
N ALA A 530 -45.61 -0.82 -26.71
CA ALA A 530 -46.07 -1.02 -25.33
C ALA A 530 -45.03 -0.57 -24.32
N THR A 531 -45.47 0.00 -23.23
CA THR A 531 -44.63 0.52 -22.14
C THR A 531 -45.01 -0.09 -20.79
N LEU A 532 -44.14 0.09 -19.80
CA LEU A 532 -44.47 -0.30 -18.43
C LEU A 532 -45.76 0.39 -17.90
N ALA A 533 -46.04 1.62 -18.38
CA ALA A 533 -47.25 2.39 -17.99
C ALA A 533 -48.54 1.83 -18.58
N ASP A 534 -48.48 0.98 -19.60
CA ASP A 534 -49.70 0.34 -20.15
C ASP A 534 -50.18 -0.83 -19.28
N ILE A 535 -49.33 -1.44 -18.47
CA ILE A 535 -49.70 -2.56 -17.59
C ILE A 535 -50.80 -2.17 -16.59
N PRO A 536 -50.66 -1.07 -15.79
CA PRO A 536 -51.76 -0.59 -14.93
C PRO A 536 -53.06 -0.36 -15.68
N ARG A 537 -53.01 0.23 -16.86
CA ARG A 537 -54.17 0.52 -17.68
C ARG A 537 -54.85 -0.75 -18.14
N LEU A 538 -54.09 -1.75 -18.57
CA LEU A 538 -54.61 -3.07 -18.95
C LEU A 538 -55.32 -3.77 -17.79
N LEU A 539 -54.83 -3.61 -16.57
CA LEU A 539 -55.40 -4.22 -15.37
C LEU A 539 -56.64 -3.47 -14.85
N THR A 540 -56.75 -2.15 -15.09
CA THR A 540 -57.81 -1.33 -14.49
C THR A 540 -58.82 -0.72 -15.46
N GLU A 541 -58.48 -0.55 -16.77
CA GLU A 541 -59.35 0.08 -17.76
C GLU A 541 -60.01 -0.97 -18.66
N PRO A 542 -61.30 -1.28 -18.50
CA PRO A 542 -61.98 -2.34 -19.26
C PRO A 542 -61.92 -2.12 -20.78
N VAL A 543 -62.08 -0.87 -21.22
CA VAL A 543 -62.08 -0.52 -22.66
C VAL A 543 -60.72 -0.72 -23.29
N PHE A 544 -59.67 -0.34 -22.58
CA PHE A 544 -58.27 -0.56 -23.05
C PHE A 544 -57.93 -2.03 -23.07
N ARG A 545 -58.29 -2.75 -22.03
CA ARG A 545 -58.13 -4.21 -21.93
C ARG A 545 -58.83 -4.94 -23.07
N ALA A 546 -60.12 -4.70 -23.30
CA ALA A 546 -60.91 -5.33 -24.35
C ALA A 546 -60.30 -5.09 -25.73
N GLY A 547 -59.75 -3.90 -25.99
CA GLY A 547 -59.09 -3.59 -27.26
C GLY A 547 -57.83 -4.44 -27.56
N LEU A 548 -57.14 -4.93 -26.50
CA LEU A 548 -55.94 -5.77 -26.62
C LEU A 548 -56.32 -7.27 -26.55
N THR A 549 -57.17 -7.68 -25.64
CA THR A 549 -57.55 -9.08 -25.41
C THR A 549 -58.31 -9.70 -26.54
N HIS A 550 -59.14 -8.91 -27.21
CA HIS A 550 -59.91 -9.41 -28.38
C HIS A 550 -59.00 -9.90 -29.54
N ARG A 551 -57.75 -9.45 -29.61
CA ARG A 551 -56.77 -9.81 -30.67
C ARG A 551 -55.81 -10.91 -30.25
N LEU A 552 -56.05 -11.54 -29.11
CA LEU A 552 -55.17 -12.58 -28.59
C LEU A 552 -55.46 -13.89 -29.33
N ASP A 553 -54.45 -14.42 -30.03
CA ASP A 553 -54.48 -15.72 -30.63
C ASP A 553 -53.98 -16.82 -29.66
N ASP A 554 -53.22 -16.39 -28.63
CA ASP A 554 -52.66 -17.27 -27.62
C ASP A 554 -53.74 -17.77 -26.66
N PRO A 555 -54.00 -19.08 -26.63
CA PRO A 555 -55.09 -19.64 -25.82
C PRO A 555 -54.83 -19.47 -24.32
N THR A 556 -53.54 -19.45 -23.88
CA THR A 556 -53.20 -19.31 -22.46
C THR A 556 -53.52 -17.90 -21.97
N LEU A 557 -53.08 -16.88 -22.71
CA LEU A 557 -53.35 -15.49 -22.41
C LEU A 557 -54.86 -15.20 -22.48
N LYS A 558 -55.53 -15.71 -23.48
CA LYS A 558 -56.99 -15.56 -23.63
C LYS A 558 -57.74 -16.18 -22.48
N GLY A 559 -57.43 -17.45 -22.14
CA GLY A 559 -58.04 -18.13 -21.00
C GLY A 559 -57.88 -17.39 -19.68
N PHE A 560 -56.73 -16.77 -19.44
CA PHE A 560 -56.55 -15.94 -18.25
C PHE A 560 -57.51 -14.73 -18.25
N TRP A 561 -57.61 -13.99 -19.36
CA TRP A 561 -58.45 -12.82 -19.45
C TRP A 561 -59.94 -13.17 -19.42
N ASP A 562 -60.38 -14.29 -20.04
CA ASP A 562 -61.74 -14.77 -19.95
C ASP A 562 -62.14 -15.10 -18.48
N ALA A 563 -61.23 -15.76 -17.76
CA ALA A 563 -61.42 -16.00 -16.32
C ALA A 563 -61.42 -14.71 -15.50
N TYR A 564 -60.56 -13.75 -15.83
CA TYR A 564 -60.48 -12.45 -15.16
C TYR A 564 -61.77 -11.62 -15.34
N GLU A 565 -62.33 -11.55 -16.57
CA GLU A 565 -63.59 -10.84 -16.86
C GLU A 565 -64.77 -11.50 -16.22
N ALA A 566 -64.75 -12.81 -15.99
CA ALA A 566 -65.81 -13.53 -15.29
C ALA A 566 -65.84 -13.25 -13.78
N MET A 567 -64.82 -12.61 -13.24
CA MET A 567 -64.74 -12.28 -11.81
C MET A 567 -65.58 -11.03 -11.47
N SER A 568 -66.10 -10.97 -10.22
CA SER A 568 -66.67 -9.74 -9.68
C SER A 568 -65.60 -8.59 -9.62
N PRO A 569 -66.05 -7.32 -9.72
CA PRO A 569 -65.17 -6.19 -9.59
C PRO A 569 -64.33 -6.18 -8.30
N ALA A 570 -64.89 -6.68 -7.19
CA ALA A 570 -64.15 -6.85 -5.94
C ALA A 570 -63.03 -7.89 -6.02
N ALA A 571 -63.29 -9.04 -6.67
CA ALA A 571 -62.30 -10.09 -6.88
C ALA A 571 -61.21 -9.64 -7.85
N GLN A 572 -61.56 -8.93 -8.92
CA GLN A 572 -60.56 -8.31 -9.83
C GLN A 572 -59.67 -7.36 -9.07
N SER A 573 -60.22 -6.43 -8.27
CA SER A 573 -59.46 -5.47 -7.45
C SER A 573 -58.51 -6.17 -6.47
N GLN A 574 -58.94 -7.25 -5.83
CA GLN A 574 -58.15 -8.04 -4.91
C GLN A 574 -57.00 -8.77 -5.65
N MET A 575 -57.25 -9.27 -6.85
CA MET A 575 -56.27 -9.97 -7.66
C MET A 575 -55.16 -9.04 -8.13
N VAL A 576 -55.47 -7.85 -8.65
CA VAL A 576 -54.49 -6.92 -9.23
C VAL A 576 -53.86 -6.01 -8.20
N GLY A 577 -54.47 -5.83 -7.03
CA GLY A 577 -53.99 -4.92 -5.97
C GLY A 577 -52.50 -5.04 -5.65
N PRO A 578 -51.96 -6.24 -5.42
CA PRO A 578 -50.54 -6.45 -5.13
C PRO A 578 -49.60 -5.98 -6.26
N VAL A 579 -49.98 -6.21 -7.53
CA VAL A 579 -49.19 -5.75 -8.69
C VAL A 579 -49.30 -4.24 -8.82
N MET A 580 -50.49 -3.68 -8.72
CA MET A 580 -50.71 -2.24 -8.81
C MET A 580 -49.95 -1.44 -7.74
N ASN A 581 -49.89 -1.94 -6.51
CA ASN A 581 -49.14 -1.28 -5.45
C ASN A 581 -47.66 -1.19 -5.80
N LYS A 582 -47.06 -2.26 -6.35
CA LYS A 582 -45.66 -2.29 -6.73
C LYS A 582 -45.37 -1.41 -7.94
N LEU A 583 -46.21 -1.43 -8.95
CA LEU A 583 -46.05 -0.57 -10.13
C LEU A 583 -46.20 0.92 -9.76
N ARG A 584 -47.14 1.28 -8.82
CA ARG A 584 -47.29 2.67 -8.35
C ARG A 584 -46.04 3.21 -7.68
N VAL A 585 -45.33 2.42 -6.86
CA VAL A 585 -44.10 2.87 -6.21
C VAL A 585 -43.10 3.44 -7.25
N VAL A 586 -43.09 2.89 -8.42
CA VAL A 586 -42.18 3.24 -9.50
C VAL A 586 -42.77 4.33 -10.39
N LEU A 587 -43.99 4.13 -10.92
CA LEU A 587 -44.59 5.00 -11.92
C LEU A 587 -45.11 6.34 -11.35
N THR A 588 -45.22 6.48 -10.03
CA THR A 588 -45.56 7.77 -9.40
C THR A 588 -44.39 8.73 -9.29
N ARG A 589 -43.15 8.26 -9.54
CA ARG A 589 -41.97 9.13 -9.59
C ARG A 589 -41.85 9.75 -10.97
N PRO A 590 -41.96 11.11 -11.12
CA PRO A 590 -42.03 11.78 -12.42
C PRO A 590 -40.85 11.42 -13.35
N PHE A 591 -39.61 11.43 -12.82
CA PHE A 591 -38.44 11.08 -13.58
C PHE A 591 -38.51 9.64 -14.10
N VAL A 592 -38.81 8.67 -13.22
CA VAL A 592 -38.86 7.26 -13.61
C VAL A 592 -39.97 7.00 -14.64
N ALA A 593 -41.13 7.65 -14.43
CA ALA A 593 -42.24 7.59 -15.40
C ALA A 593 -41.87 8.21 -16.75
N ALA A 594 -41.08 9.29 -16.76
CA ALA A 594 -40.59 9.90 -17.99
C ALA A 594 -39.56 8.99 -18.73
N VAL A 595 -38.64 8.37 -18.00
CA VAL A 595 -37.63 7.47 -18.58
C VAL A 595 -38.27 6.20 -19.14
N LEU A 596 -39.23 5.58 -18.40
CA LEU A 596 -39.81 4.26 -18.74
C LEU A 596 -41.15 4.32 -19.50
N GLY A 597 -41.72 5.51 -19.69
CA GLY A 597 -43.05 5.66 -20.24
C GLY A 597 -43.19 5.87 -21.74
N SER A 598 -42.09 6.10 -22.44
CA SER A 598 -42.05 6.33 -23.89
C SER A 598 -42.11 5.01 -24.67
N ALA A 599 -42.80 5.00 -25.79
CA ALA A 599 -42.95 3.83 -26.66
C ALA A 599 -41.65 3.38 -27.34
N ALA A 600 -40.78 4.33 -27.66
CA ALA A 600 -39.48 4.07 -28.24
C ALA A 600 -38.38 4.63 -27.32
N SER A 601 -37.29 3.90 -27.19
CA SER A 601 -36.08 4.42 -26.55
C SER A 601 -35.54 5.61 -27.36
N SER A 602 -35.05 6.66 -26.70
CA SER A 602 -34.48 7.83 -27.36
C SER A 602 -33.01 7.66 -27.71
N PHE A 603 -32.38 6.60 -27.26
CA PHE A 603 -30.99 6.24 -27.59
C PHE A 603 -30.88 4.74 -27.88
N ASP A 604 -29.92 4.40 -28.70
CA ASP A 604 -29.57 3.00 -29.00
C ASP A 604 -28.45 2.50 -28.07
N LEU A 605 -28.80 1.54 -27.20
CA LEU A 605 -27.82 0.93 -26.29
C LEU A 605 -26.74 0.14 -27.03
N GLY A 606 -27.04 -0.36 -28.25
CA GLY A 606 -26.04 -0.97 -29.12
C GLY A 606 -24.94 0.05 -29.51
N ALA A 607 -25.34 1.24 -29.90
CA ALA A 607 -24.42 2.34 -30.20
C ALA A 607 -23.62 2.80 -28.96
N VAL A 608 -24.26 2.81 -27.79
CA VAL A 608 -23.55 3.06 -26.52
C VAL A 608 -22.45 2.02 -26.31
N LEU A 609 -22.76 0.74 -26.42
CA LEU A 609 -21.80 -0.34 -26.25
C LEU A 609 -20.71 -0.39 -27.35
N ASP A 610 -20.94 0.24 -28.51
CA ASP A 610 -20.02 0.29 -29.64
C ASP A 610 -19.15 1.57 -29.66
N GLY A 611 -19.07 2.31 -28.54
CA GLY A 611 -18.17 3.44 -28.34
C GLY A 611 -18.83 4.70 -27.77
N GLY A 612 -20.12 4.62 -27.41
CA GLY A 612 -20.81 5.67 -26.65
C GLY A 612 -20.66 5.51 -25.15
N LEU A 613 -21.27 6.43 -24.41
CA LEU A 613 -21.28 6.43 -22.94
C LEU A 613 -22.73 6.56 -22.46
N LEU A 614 -23.10 5.75 -21.46
CA LEU A 614 -24.34 5.92 -20.69
C LEU A 614 -23.97 6.17 -19.24
N LEU A 615 -24.21 7.37 -18.77
CA LEU A 615 -23.93 7.81 -17.41
C LEU A 615 -25.25 7.91 -16.64
N ALA A 616 -25.52 6.96 -15.77
CA ALA A 616 -26.74 6.90 -14.98
C ALA A 616 -26.46 7.36 -13.55
N ARG A 617 -26.77 8.61 -13.27
CA ARG A 617 -26.81 9.22 -11.95
C ARG A 617 -28.12 8.86 -11.29
N LEU A 618 -28.08 7.98 -10.28
CA LEU A 618 -29.29 7.40 -9.66
C LEU A 618 -29.30 7.62 -8.14
N PRO A 619 -29.25 8.89 -7.65
CA PRO A 619 -29.09 9.16 -6.23
C PRO A 619 -30.30 8.68 -5.43
N LYS A 620 -30.04 7.83 -4.43
CA LYS A 620 -31.08 7.28 -3.53
C LYS A 620 -31.84 8.37 -2.79
N GLY A 621 -31.21 9.50 -2.50
CA GLY A 621 -31.84 10.64 -1.81
C GLY A 621 -32.98 11.27 -2.62
N THR A 622 -32.80 11.41 -3.92
CA THR A 622 -33.80 12.01 -4.85
C THR A 622 -34.80 10.96 -5.33
N LEU A 623 -34.32 9.81 -5.79
CA LEU A 623 -35.14 8.78 -6.39
C LEU A 623 -35.85 7.85 -5.37
N GLY A 624 -35.33 7.74 -4.16
CA GLY A 624 -35.69 6.69 -3.22
C GLY A 624 -34.99 5.36 -3.57
N GLU A 625 -34.83 4.51 -2.58
CA GLU A 625 -34.03 3.28 -2.71
C GLU A 625 -34.62 2.30 -3.75
N ASP A 626 -35.95 2.05 -3.70
CA ASP A 626 -36.58 1.10 -4.61
C ASP A 626 -36.54 1.55 -6.07
N SER A 627 -36.72 2.85 -6.34
CA SER A 627 -36.68 3.39 -7.70
C SER A 627 -35.23 3.40 -8.26
N CYS A 628 -34.24 3.70 -7.43
CA CYS A 628 -32.84 3.61 -7.77
C CYS A 628 -32.44 2.17 -8.17
N ARG A 629 -32.78 1.20 -7.30
CA ARG A 629 -32.51 -0.21 -7.55
C ARG A 629 -33.22 -0.70 -8.81
N LEU A 630 -34.49 -0.37 -8.98
CA LEU A 630 -35.28 -0.83 -10.10
C LEU A 630 -34.77 -0.26 -11.43
N LEU A 631 -34.55 1.06 -11.51
CA LEU A 631 -34.06 1.69 -12.74
C LEU A 631 -32.69 1.17 -13.12
N GLY A 632 -31.76 1.08 -12.15
CA GLY A 632 -30.45 0.50 -12.38
C GLY A 632 -30.50 -0.97 -12.82
N SER A 633 -31.37 -1.80 -12.20
CA SER A 633 -31.54 -3.20 -12.62
C SER A 633 -32.13 -3.30 -14.03
N PHE A 634 -33.03 -2.41 -14.44
CA PHE A 634 -33.50 -2.36 -15.82
C PHE A 634 -32.40 -1.98 -16.81
N ILE A 635 -31.54 -1.03 -16.46
CA ILE A 635 -30.38 -0.69 -17.30
C ILE A 635 -29.47 -1.92 -17.45
N VAL A 636 -29.13 -2.61 -16.36
CA VAL A 636 -28.32 -3.84 -16.42
C VAL A 636 -28.99 -4.91 -17.27
N ALA A 637 -30.32 -5.10 -17.13
CA ALA A 637 -31.08 -6.04 -17.94
C ALA A 637 -31.04 -5.70 -19.43
N LYS A 638 -31.20 -4.41 -19.78
CA LYS A 638 -31.10 -3.94 -21.18
C LYS A 638 -29.71 -4.10 -21.74
N VAL A 639 -28.66 -3.79 -20.94
CA VAL A 639 -27.28 -4.06 -21.32
C VAL A 639 -27.09 -5.55 -21.62
N TRP A 640 -27.58 -6.40 -20.76
CA TRP A 640 -27.48 -7.85 -20.93
C TRP A 640 -28.22 -8.35 -22.17
N GLN A 641 -29.45 -7.90 -22.43
CA GLN A 641 -30.20 -8.19 -23.63
C GLN A 641 -29.48 -7.74 -24.90
N THR A 642 -28.92 -6.54 -24.89
CA THR A 642 -28.17 -5.98 -26.03
C THR A 642 -26.88 -6.76 -26.28
N VAL A 643 -26.19 -7.13 -25.23
CA VAL A 643 -24.92 -7.88 -25.29
C VAL A 643 -25.15 -9.31 -25.79
N THR A 644 -26.19 -10.01 -25.30
CA THR A 644 -26.52 -11.36 -25.76
C THR A 644 -26.99 -11.38 -27.21
N ALA A 645 -27.65 -10.31 -27.68
CA ALA A 645 -27.99 -10.17 -29.09
C ALA A 645 -26.76 -10.12 -30.02
N ARG A 646 -25.58 -9.69 -29.51
CA ARG A 646 -24.30 -9.76 -30.22
C ARG A 646 -23.85 -11.20 -30.53
N ALA A 647 -24.44 -12.21 -29.91
CA ALA A 647 -24.19 -13.61 -30.28
C ALA A 647 -24.45 -13.90 -31.75
N ARG A 648 -25.38 -13.13 -32.35
CA ARG A 648 -25.71 -13.23 -33.80
C ARG A 648 -24.65 -12.61 -34.72
N SER A 649 -23.75 -11.78 -34.16
CA SER A 649 -22.64 -11.13 -34.87
C SER A 649 -21.36 -11.94 -34.71
N GLY A 650 -20.51 -12.00 -35.74
CA GLY A 650 -19.19 -12.65 -35.66
C GLY A 650 -18.33 -12.05 -34.55
N GLN A 651 -17.50 -12.85 -33.90
CA GLN A 651 -16.67 -12.40 -32.76
C GLN A 651 -15.75 -11.24 -33.10
N THR A 652 -15.27 -11.14 -34.33
CA THR A 652 -14.35 -10.08 -34.79
C THR A 652 -15.02 -8.73 -34.89
N LEU A 653 -16.33 -8.67 -35.10
CA LEU A 653 -17.11 -7.45 -35.22
C LEU A 653 -17.55 -6.85 -33.88
N ARG A 654 -17.43 -7.62 -32.80
CA ARG A 654 -17.82 -7.14 -31.48
C ARG A 654 -16.77 -6.16 -30.95
N ARG A 655 -17.22 -5.02 -30.45
CA ARG A 655 -16.36 -4.04 -29.76
C ARG A 655 -16.32 -4.30 -28.26
N ASP A 656 -15.20 -3.93 -27.63
CA ASP A 656 -15.06 -4.01 -26.17
C ASP A 656 -15.89 -2.92 -25.51
N ALA A 657 -16.67 -3.31 -24.52
CA ALA A 657 -17.45 -2.41 -23.70
C ALA A 657 -17.29 -2.76 -22.21
N ALA A 658 -17.58 -1.80 -21.36
CA ALA A 658 -17.50 -1.97 -19.91
C ALA A 658 -18.79 -1.52 -19.21
N LEU A 659 -19.20 -2.28 -18.20
CA LEU A 659 -20.25 -1.94 -17.26
C LEU A 659 -19.62 -1.64 -15.90
N TYR A 660 -19.68 -0.39 -15.48
CA TYR A 660 -19.16 0.10 -14.21
C TYR A 660 -20.31 0.24 -13.22
N LEU A 661 -20.24 -0.50 -12.11
CA LEU A 661 -21.22 -0.52 -11.07
C LEU A 661 -20.61 0.01 -9.77
N ASP A 662 -20.90 1.25 -9.41
CA ASP A 662 -20.62 1.70 -8.04
C ASP A 662 -21.73 1.18 -7.12
N GLU A 663 -21.35 0.62 -5.97
CA GLU A 663 -22.25 -0.10 -5.06
C GLU A 663 -23.07 -1.20 -5.79
N ALA A 664 -22.37 -2.13 -6.42
CA ALA A 664 -22.92 -3.16 -7.31
C ALA A 664 -24.09 -3.97 -6.75
N GLN A 665 -24.19 -4.12 -5.42
CA GLN A 665 -25.30 -4.80 -4.73
C GLN A 665 -26.66 -4.15 -4.98
N ASN A 666 -26.69 -2.89 -5.43
CA ASN A 666 -27.96 -2.22 -5.72
C ASN A 666 -28.55 -2.63 -7.08
N PHE A 667 -27.74 -3.09 -8.02
CA PHE A 667 -28.09 -3.22 -9.42
C PHE A 667 -28.01 -4.63 -9.97
N LEU A 668 -27.22 -5.50 -9.35
CA LEU A 668 -27.12 -6.91 -9.74
C LEU A 668 -28.24 -7.75 -9.11
N THR A 669 -29.49 -7.44 -9.49
CA THR A 669 -30.70 -8.11 -9.00
C THR A 669 -31.47 -8.80 -10.13
N LEU A 670 -30.79 -9.20 -11.19
CA LEU A 670 -31.40 -9.87 -12.34
C LEU A 670 -31.97 -11.26 -11.96
N PRO A 671 -33.07 -11.69 -12.62
CA PRO A 671 -33.48 -13.07 -12.55
C PRO A 671 -32.42 -13.95 -13.23
N GLY A 672 -32.11 -15.09 -12.65
CA GLY A 672 -31.08 -16.00 -13.13
C GLY A 672 -29.77 -15.91 -12.33
N SER A 673 -28.82 -16.71 -12.75
CA SER A 673 -27.52 -16.79 -12.08
C SER A 673 -26.63 -15.61 -12.48
N ILE A 674 -26.26 -14.76 -11.52
CA ILE A 674 -25.27 -13.71 -11.73
C ILE A 674 -23.91 -14.33 -12.12
N ALA A 675 -23.63 -15.51 -11.60
CA ALA A 675 -22.43 -16.25 -11.94
C ALA A 675 -22.36 -16.59 -13.43
N ASP A 676 -23.52 -17.02 -14.01
CA ASP A 676 -23.60 -17.33 -15.44
C ASP A 676 -23.46 -16.08 -16.30
N MET A 677 -24.11 -14.98 -15.89
CA MET A 677 -23.95 -13.68 -16.57
C MET A 677 -22.47 -13.25 -16.61
N LEU A 678 -21.77 -13.31 -15.48
CA LEU A 678 -20.35 -13.00 -15.41
C LEU A 678 -19.51 -13.96 -16.25
N ALA A 679 -19.81 -15.24 -16.26
CA ALA A 679 -19.08 -16.23 -17.06
C ALA A 679 -19.25 -16.02 -18.57
N GLU A 680 -20.46 -15.64 -19.03
CA GLU A 680 -20.78 -15.49 -20.45
C GLU A 680 -20.40 -14.12 -21.02
N ALA A 681 -20.49 -13.03 -20.21
CA ALA A 681 -20.29 -11.65 -20.65
C ALA A 681 -18.95 -11.43 -21.35
N ARG A 682 -17.89 -12.14 -20.92
CA ARG A 682 -16.57 -12.10 -21.56
C ARG A 682 -16.61 -12.53 -23.02
N GLY A 683 -17.43 -13.54 -23.36
CA GLY A 683 -17.59 -14.03 -24.71
C GLY A 683 -18.23 -13.00 -25.64
N TYR A 684 -19.00 -12.08 -25.08
CA TYR A 684 -19.61 -10.96 -25.80
C TYR A 684 -18.78 -9.68 -25.75
N ARG A 685 -17.55 -9.73 -25.23
CA ARG A 685 -16.64 -8.59 -25.02
C ARG A 685 -17.22 -7.50 -24.10
N LEU A 686 -17.98 -7.90 -23.10
CA LEU A 686 -18.41 -7.01 -22.02
C LEU A 686 -17.56 -7.29 -20.78
N SER A 687 -16.85 -6.29 -20.28
CA SER A 687 -16.22 -6.31 -18.97
C SER A 687 -17.18 -5.73 -17.92
N ILE A 688 -17.19 -6.29 -16.72
CA ILE A 688 -17.98 -5.79 -15.59
C ILE A 688 -17.01 -5.40 -14.49
N VAL A 689 -17.08 -4.15 -14.05
CA VAL A 689 -16.33 -3.61 -12.93
C VAL A 689 -17.31 -3.39 -11.78
N ALA A 690 -17.28 -4.31 -10.82
CA ALA A 690 -18.19 -4.29 -9.67
C ALA A 690 -17.48 -3.73 -8.45
N ALA A 691 -17.89 -2.53 -8.01
CA ALA A 691 -17.33 -1.87 -6.85
C ALA A 691 -18.32 -1.88 -5.68
N HIS A 692 -17.79 -2.06 -4.46
CA HIS A 692 -18.58 -1.98 -3.22
C HIS A 692 -17.68 -1.63 -2.03
N GLN A 693 -18.27 -1.31 -0.86
CA GLN A 693 -17.50 -0.85 0.30
C GLN A 693 -17.02 -1.98 1.19
N HIS A 694 -17.85 -2.97 1.46
CA HIS A 694 -17.54 -4.12 2.30
C HIS A 694 -18.34 -5.37 1.90
N LEU A 695 -17.80 -6.56 2.18
CA LEU A 695 -18.39 -7.84 1.78
C LEU A 695 -19.78 -8.11 2.40
N GLY A 696 -20.04 -7.54 3.58
CA GLY A 696 -21.33 -7.69 4.25
C GLY A 696 -22.52 -7.06 3.52
N GLN A 697 -22.27 -6.13 2.57
CA GLN A 697 -23.32 -5.55 1.73
C GLN A 697 -23.80 -6.51 0.63
N LEU A 698 -22.97 -7.49 0.27
CA LEU A 698 -23.27 -8.39 -0.83
C LEU A 698 -24.11 -9.58 -0.34
N PRO A 699 -25.22 -9.91 -1.02
CA PRO A 699 -25.86 -11.21 -0.87
C PRO A 699 -24.83 -12.33 -1.13
N ARG A 700 -25.03 -13.46 -0.46
CA ARG A 700 -24.08 -14.58 -0.54
C ARG A 700 -23.82 -15.02 -1.97
N GLU A 701 -24.85 -15.17 -2.80
CA GLU A 701 -24.75 -15.56 -4.21
C GLU A 701 -23.86 -14.59 -5.00
N LEU A 702 -24.08 -13.28 -4.85
CA LEU A 702 -23.31 -12.24 -5.54
C LEU A 702 -21.84 -12.24 -5.08
N ARG A 703 -21.59 -12.41 -3.80
CA ARG A 703 -20.24 -12.48 -3.24
C ARG A 703 -19.48 -13.68 -3.80
N GLU A 704 -20.10 -14.85 -3.83
CA GLU A 704 -19.52 -16.06 -4.39
C GLU A 704 -19.27 -15.92 -5.91
N ALA A 705 -20.24 -15.36 -6.65
CA ALA A 705 -20.12 -15.10 -8.08
C ALA A 705 -18.96 -14.14 -8.42
N LEU A 706 -18.83 -13.01 -7.69
CA LEU A 706 -17.73 -12.06 -7.88
C LEU A 706 -16.38 -12.65 -7.47
N SER A 707 -16.36 -13.45 -6.39
CA SER A 707 -15.14 -14.13 -5.95
C SER A 707 -14.58 -15.05 -7.04
N ALA A 708 -15.45 -15.80 -7.71
CA ALA A 708 -15.08 -16.81 -8.71
C ALA A 708 -14.83 -16.20 -10.10
N ASN A 709 -15.70 -15.31 -10.57
CA ASN A 709 -15.71 -14.89 -11.98
C ASN A 709 -15.03 -13.54 -12.24
N ALA A 710 -14.99 -12.61 -11.28
CA ALA A 710 -14.25 -11.37 -11.44
C ALA A 710 -12.78 -11.58 -11.05
N ARG A 711 -11.98 -12.07 -12.00
CA ARG A 711 -10.61 -12.54 -11.74
C ARG A 711 -9.62 -11.40 -11.47
N ASN A 712 -9.86 -10.19 -12.00
CA ASN A 712 -9.07 -9.03 -11.64
C ASN A 712 -9.55 -8.51 -10.28
N LYS A 713 -8.68 -8.46 -9.30
CA LYS A 713 -8.96 -8.02 -7.94
C LYS A 713 -8.27 -6.69 -7.66
N VAL A 714 -9.00 -5.73 -7.13
CA VAL A 714 -8.47 -4.43 -6.69
C VAL A 714 -9.05 -4.11 -5.33
N PHE A 715 -8.25 -4.29 -4.29
CA PHE A 715 -8.67 -4.11 -2.91
C PHE A 715 -7.95 -2.91 -2.30
N PHE A 716 -8.70 -1.89 -1.97
CA PHE A 716 -8.26 -0.78 -1.14
C PHE A 716 -8.36 -1.15 0.34
N ASN A 717 -8.05 -0.17 1.21
CA ASN A 717 -8.20 -0.35 2.65
C ASN A 717 -9.60 -0.90 3.00
N CYS A 718 -9.61 -1.94 3.80
CA CYS A 718 -10.84 -2.62 4.22
C CYS A 718 -10.82 -2.98 5.71
N SER A 719 -11.96 -3.40 6.24
CA SER A 719 -12.06 -3.85 7.64
C SER A 719 -11.25 -5.12 7.88
N PRO A 720 -10.82 -5.40 9.12
CA PRO A 720 -10.13 -6.65 9.45
C PRO A 720 -10.95 -7.90 9.08
N GLU A 721 -12.27 -7.86 9.23
CA GLU A 721 -13.17 -8.97 8.87
C GLU A 721 -13.15 -9.25 7.37
N ASP A 722 -13.20 -8.19 6.55
CA ASP A 722 -13.10 -8.32 5.10
C ASP A 722 -11.69 -8.76 4.69
N ALA A 723 -10.65 -8.20 5.31
CA ALA A 723 -9.25 -8.56 5.07
C ALA A 723 -9.01 -10.06 5.29
N HIS A 724 -9.58 -10.63 6.37
CA HIS A 724 -9.51 -12.06 6.66
C HIS A 724 -10.10 -12.93 5.52
N VAL A 725 -11.17 -12.48 4.88
CA VAL A 725 -11.78 -13.21 3.76
C VAL A 725 -11.03 -12.98 2.45
N LEU A 726 -10.56 -11.74 2.22
CA LEU A 726 -9.97 -11.32 0.95
C LEU A 726 -8.51 -11.74 0.79
N VAL A 727 -7.78 -11.97 1.88
CA VAL A 727 -6.36 -12.33 1.84
C VAL A 727 -6.07 -13.54 0.96
N ARG A 728 -6.99 -14.51 0.89
CA ARG A 728 -6.85 -15.69 0.03
C ARG A 728 -6.72 -15.37 -1.47
N HIS A 729 -7.12 -14.18 -1.89
CA HIS A 729 -7.00 -13.74 -3.28
C HIS A 729 -5.67 -13.04 -3.58
N VAL A 730 -4.92 -12.63 -2.56
CA VAL A 730 -3.69 -11.84 -2.71
C VAL A 730 -2.49 -12.43 -1.97
N ALA A 731 -2.69 -13.53 -1.24
CA ALA A 731 -1.61 -14.28 -0.60
C ALA A 731 -0.82 -15.07 -1.67
N PRO A 732 0.47 -15.36 -1.40
CA PRO A 732 1.23 -15.05 -0.17
C PRO A 732 1.84 -13.64 -0.14
N GLU A 733 1.78 -12.86 -1.22
CA GLU A 733 2.50 -11.60 -1.40
C GLU A 733 2.00 -10.51 -0.46
N ILE A 734 0.69 -10.48 -0.18
CA ILE A 734 0.02 -9.46 0.62
C ILE A 734 -0.72 -10.15 1.77
N SER A 735 -0.49 -9.68 2.98
CA SER A 735 -1.07 -10.23 4.20
C SER A 735 -2.42 -9.58 4.56
N GLU A 736 -3.13 -10.19 5.51
CA GLU A 736 -4.36 -9.62 6.11
C GLU A 736 -4.10 -8.26 6.76
N HIS A 737 -2.93 -8.12 7.42
CA HIS A 737 -2.53 -6.84 7.99
C HIS A 737 -2.37 -5.77 6.91
N ASP A 738 -1.74 -6.11 5.78
CA ASP A 738 -1.53 -5.15 4.70
C ASP A 738 -2.86 -4.64 4.15
N LEU A 739 -3.82 -5.53 3.90
CA LEU A 739 -5.16 -5.15 3.39
C LEU A 739 -5.90 -4.18 4.31
N SER A 740 -5.73 -4.31 5.63
CA SER A 740 -6.36 -3.42 6.61
C SER A 740 -5.57 -2.13 6.90
N HIS A 741 -4.36 -2.00 6.35
CA HIS A 741 -3.46 -0.86 6.58
C HIS A 741 -2.98 -0.18 5.29
N LEU A 742 -3.63 -0.46 4.14
CA LEU A 742 -3.39 0.27 2.90
C LEU A 742 -3.67 1.76 3.09
N GLY A 743 -2.81 2.60 2.54
CA GLY A 743 -2.99 4.05 2.55
C GLY A 743 -4.10 4.51 1.59
N ALA A 744 -4.47 5.80 1.67
CA ALA A 744 -5.37 6.40 0.69
C ALA A 744 -4.78 6.27 -0.71
N HIS A 745 -5.62 5.91 -1.69
CA HIS A 745 -5.23 5.66 -3.08
C HIS A 745 -4.21 4.53 -3.27
N GLN A 746 -3.95 3.73 -2.26
CA GLN A 746 -3.15 2.51 -2.34
C GLN A 746 -4.06 1.30 -2.42
N ALA A 747 -3.79 0.41 -3.35
CA ALA A 747 -4.58 -0.81 -3.55
C ALA A 747 -3.67 -2.04 -3.66
N ALA A 748 -4.14 -3.14 -3.08
CA ALA A 748 -3.64 -4.48 -3.35
C ALA A 748 -4.32 -5.00 -4.62
N VAL A 749 -3.53 -5.41 -5.59
CA VAL A 749 -4.03 -5.75 -6.93
C VAL A 749 -3.53 -7.13 -7.33
N ARG A 750 -4.43 -7.92 -7.90
CA ARG A 750 -4.10 -9.16 -8.63
C ARG A 750 -4.78 -9.12 -9.98
N LEU A 751 -4.01 -9.19 -11.04
CA LEU A 751 -4.49 -9.09 -12.41
C LEU A 751 -4.37 -10.42 -13.15
N VAL A 752 -5.21 -10.57 -14.14
CA VAL A 752 -5.02 -11.56 -15.19
C VAL A 752 -4.10 -10.95 -16.25
N VAL A 753 -3.10 -11.70 -16.66
CA VAL A 753 -2.18 -11.36 -17.74
C VAL A 753 -2.12 -12.58 -18.68
N ASP A 754 -2.46 -12.41 -19.94
CA ASP A 754 -2.47 -13.50 -20.92
C ASP A 754 -3.24 -14.74 -20.43
N TRP A 755 -4.42 -14.53 -19.81
CA TRP A 755 -5.32 -15.56 -19.26
C TRP A 755 -4.86 -16.23 -17.96
N GLU A 756 -3.66 -15.93 -17.45
CA GLU A 756 -3.13 -16.43 -16.18
C GLU A 756 -3.22 -15.37 -15.10
N GLU A 757 -3.35 -15.80 -13.86
CA GLU A 757 -3.37 -14.90 -12.73
C GLU A 757 -1.94 -14.56 -12.30
N ALA A 758 -1.56 -13.29 -12.40
CA ALA A 758 -0.27 -12.82 -11.92
C ALA A 758 -0.20 -12.81 -10.38
N PRO A 759 1.00 -12.92 -9.78
CA PRO A 759 1.18 -12.67 -8.35
C PRO A 759 0.64 -11.31 -7.91
N ALA A 760 0.13 -11.21 -6.70
CA ALA A 760 -0.43 -9.97 -6.19
C ALA A 760 0.66 -8.92 -5.92
N PHE A 761 0.30 -7.65 -6.05
CA PHE A 761 1.21 -6.52 -5.88
C PHE A 761 0.45 -5.26 -5.41
N THR A 762 1.17 -4.21 -5.04
CA THR A 762 0.55 -2.93 -4.64
C THR A 762 0.67 -1.88 -5.73
N VAL A 763 -0.38 -1.06 -5.84
CA VAL A 763 -0.49 0.05 -6.81
C VAL A 763 -0.96 1.29 -6.08
N ARG A 764 -0.41 2.43 -6.45
CA ARG A 764 -0.98 3.73 -6.13
C ARG A 764 -1.79 4.22 -7.31
N THR A 765 -3.10 4.38 -7.12
CA THR A 765 -4.00 4.83 -8.19
C THR A 765 -3.68 6.28 -8.56
N GLU A 766 -3.87 6.60 -9.86
CA GLU A 766 -3.67 7.97 -10.34
C GLU A 766 -4.73 8.92 -9.76
N PRO A 767 -4.38 10.17 -9.52
CA PRO A 767 -5.36 11.19 -9.19
C PRO A 767 -6.33 11.40 -10.37
N ALA A 768 -7.51 11.96 -10.10
CA ALA A 768 -8.43 12.33 -11.17
C ALA A 768 -7.78 13.38 -12.10
N PRO A 769 -7.99 13.29 -13.42
CA PRO A 769 -7.55 14.31 -14.36
C PRO A 769 -8.13 15.70 -14.02
N ALA A 770 -7.55 16.74 -14.57
CA ALA A 770 -8.06 18.10 -14.38
C ALA A 770 -9.48 18.26 -14.95
N VAL A 771 -10.30 19.07 -14.30
CA VAL A 771 -11.64 19.44 -14.78
C VAL A 771 -11.51 20.21 -16.08
N THR A 772 -12.32 19.82 -17.09
CA THR A 772 -12.29 20.44 -18.45
C THR A 772 -13.12 21.71 -18.55
N GLY A 773 -14.08 21.89 -17.65
CA GLY A 773 -15.05 23.00 -17.70
C GLY A 773 -16.17 22.80 -18.73
N GLN A 774 -16.30 21.61 -19.33
CA GLN A 774 -17.26 21.35 -20.43
C GLN A 774 -18.56 20.65 -19.92
N ALA A 775 -18.73 20.49 -18.63
CA ALA A 775 -19.85 19.74 -18.05
C ALA A 775 -21.21 20.19 -18.55
N GLU A 776 -21.47 21.50 -18.57
CA GLU A 776 -22.77 22.04 -19.03
C GLU A 776 -22.97 21.86 -20.55
N ALA A 777 -21.92 22.01 -21.33
CA ALA A 777 -21.98 21.73 -22.76
C ALA A 777 -22.29 20.27 -23.07
N ILE A 778 -21.69 19.35 -22.33
CA ILE A 778 -21.94 17.89 -22.42
C ILE A 778 -23.38 17.57 -22.02
N ARG A 779 -23.87 18.11 -20.88
CA ARG A 779 -25.26 17.92 -20.43
C ARG A 779 -26.26 18.51 -21.43
N ALA A 780 -25.98 19.71 -22.01
CA ALA A 780 -26.82 20.32 -23.01
C ALA A 780 -26.88 19.48 -24.30
N ALA A 781 -25.74 19.02 -24.80
CA ALA A 781 -25.69 18.14 -25.97
C ALA A 781 -26.40 16.78 -25.70
N ALA A 782 -26.27 16.23 -24.51
CA ALA A 782 -26.97 14.98 -24.11
C ALA A 782 -28.51 15.19 -24.13
N ARG A 783 -29.00 16.34 -23.64
CA ARG A 783 -30.41 16.70 -23.71
C ARG A 783 -30.90 16.86 -25.14
N GLU A 784 -30.13 17.57 -25.98
CA GLU A 784 -30.49 17.84 -27.37
C GLU A 784 -30.55 16.54 -28.19
N ASN A 785 -29.53 15.66 -28.04
CA ASN A 785 -29.41 14.45 -28.85
C ASN A 785 -30.32 13.31 -28.39
N PHE A 786 -30.51 13.16 -27.07
CA PHE A 786 -31.14 11.97 -26.47
C PHE A 786 -32.32 12.29 -25.55
N GLY A 787 -32.54 13.55 -25.21
CA GLY A 787 -33.63 13.95 -24.33
C GLY A 787 -35.00 13.87 -25.02
N ARG A 788 -36.05 13.68 -24.19
CA ARG A 788 -37.45 13.80 -24.60
C ARG A 788 -38.13 14.81 -23.72
N SER A 789 -38.51 15.92 -24.36
CA SER A 789 -39.25 16.98 -23.67
C SER A 789 -40.64 16.50 -23.16
N ARG A 790 -41.17 17.17 -22.17
CA ARG A 790 -42.50 16.83 -21.66
C ARG A 790 -43.55 16.94 -22.73
N ALA A 791 -43.49 17.97 -23.58
CA ALA A 791 -44.41 18.19 -24.66
C ALA A 791 -44.39 17.04 -25.70
N GLU A 792 -43.22 16.53 -26.07
CA GLU A 792 -43.12 15.39 -26.95
C GLU A 792 -43.71 14.11 -26.36
N ARG A 793 -43.46 13.87 -25.06
CA ARG A 793 -44.03 12.70 -24.33
C ARG A 793 -45.57 12.80 -24.24
N ASP A 794 -46.12 13.98 -23.94
CA ASP A 794 -47.57 14.22 -23.85
C ASP A 794 -48.25 14.05 -25.22
N ASP A 795 -47.63 14.53 -26.31
CA ASP A 795 -48.11 14.35 -27.67
C ASP A 795 -48.04 12.88 -28.13
N GLU A 796 -46.94 12.18 -27.81
CA GLU A 796 -46.85 10.72 -28.05
C GLU A 796 -47.93 9.93 -27.33
N ASP A 797 -48.17 10.22 -26.04
CA ASP A 797 -49.24 9.54 -25.27
C ASP A 797 -50.61 9.87 -25.83
N LEU A 798 -50.87 11.13 -26.23
CA LEU A 798 -52.09 11.53 -26.87
C LEU A 798 -52.31 10.78 -28.19
N ARG A 799 -51.30 10.71 -29.08
CA ARG A 799 -51.38 9.96 -30.34
C ARG A 799 -51.69 8.48 -30.08
N ARG A 800 -51.08 7.86 -29.09
CA ARG A 800 -51.28 6.47 -28.70
C ARG A 800 -52.72 6.25 -28.19
N ARG A 801 -53.26 7.15 -27.39
CA ARG A 801 -54.67 7.08 -26.89
C ARG A 801 -55.65 7.24 -28.04
N LEU A 802 -55.37 8.13 -28.99
CA LEU A 802 -56.23 8.34 -30.17
C LEU A 802 -56.21 7.16 -31.14
N ALA A 803 -55.06 6.54 -31.36
CA ALA A 803 -54.91 5.34 -32.17
C ALA A 803 -55.68 4.15 -31.58
N GLY A 804 -55.60 3.97 -30.24
CA GLY A 804 -56.39 3.00 -29.53
C GLY A 804 -57.92 3.20 -29.68
N ARG A 805 -58.37 4.44 -29.61
CA ARG A 805 -59.77 4.79 -29.81
C ARG A 805 -60.28 4.62 -31.25
N ARG A 806 -59.48 4.92 -32.28
CA ARG A 806 -59.80 4.67 -33.68
C ARG A 806 -59.93 3.21 -33.99
N GLY A 807 -59.08 2.38 -33.45
CA GLY A 807 -59.19 0.90 -33.58
C GLY A 807 -60.46 0.33 -32.92
N ALA A 808 -60.98 0.97 -31.86
CA ALA A 808 -62.21 0.57 -31.20
C ALA A 808 -63.48 1.11 -31.95
N ARG A 809 -63.45 2.28 -32.59
CA ARG A 809 -64.59 2.82 -33.36
C ARG A 809 -64.80 2.18 -34.71
N HIS A 810 -63.80 1.73 -35.41
CA HIS A 810 -63.96 1.04 -36.72
C HIS A 810 -64.58 -0.36 -36.61
N ARG A 811 -64.87 -0.89 -35.45
CA ARG A 811 -65.48 -2.18 -35.20
C ARG A 811 -66.88 -2.10 -34.59
N GLY A 812 -67.31 -0.95 -34.11
CA GLY A 812 -68.71 -0.74 -33.67
C GLY A 812 -69.70 -0.53 -34.81
N ASP A 813 -69.17 -0.27 -36.06
CA ASP A 813 -70.05 0.00 -37.25
C ASP A 813 -70.13 -1.17 -38.23
N GLY A 814 -69.54 -2.36 -37.90
CA GLY A 814 -69.47 -3.50 -38.81
C GLY A 814 -70.62 -4.51 -38.70
N ASP A 815 -71.57 -4.35 -37.76
CA ASP A 815 -72.56 -5.40 -37.52
C ASP A 815 -74.02 -5.05 -37.92
N VAL A 816 -74.17 -4.02 -38.77
CA VAL A 816 -75.44 -3.77 -39.44
C VAL A 816 -75.21 -3.45 -40.91
N ARG A 817 -75.10 -4.48 -41.76
CA ARG A 817 -75.68 -4.53 -43.13
C ARG A 817 -75.32 -5.78 -43.88
N VAL A 818 -76.25 -6.65 -43.97
CA VAL A 818 -76.35 -7.71 -44.99
C VAL A 818 -76.55 -7.09 -46.38
N GLY A 819 -75.80 -7.50 -47.32
CA GLY A 819 -76.26 -7.51 -48.72
C GLY A 819 -75.51 -6.66 -49.74
N ARG A 820 -74.95 -7.43 -50.71
CA ARG A 820 -74.70 -7.16 -52.17
C ARG A 820 -73.60 -6.19 -52.64
N SER A 821 -72.73 -6.72 -53.31
CA SER A 821 -72.42 -6.77 -54.72
C SER A 821 -70.95 -6.32 -55.08
N VAL A 822 -70.25 -7.26 -55.65
CA VAL A 822 -69.28 -7.22 -56.76
C VAL A 822 -68.79 -5.84 -57.21
N GLY A 823 -67.45 -5.67 -57.20
CA GLY A 823 -66.77 -4.61 -57.95
C GLY A 823 -65.24 -4.68 -57.80
N ARG A 824 -64.57 -5.18 -58.82
CA ARG A 824 -63.12 -5.07 -58.99
C ARG A 824 -62.66 -3.65 -59.01
N SER A 825 -61.56 -3.30 -58.29
CA SER A 825 -60.55 -2.35 -58.78
C SER A 825 -59.25 -2.53 -58.03
N VAL A 826 -58.20 -2.58 -58.81
CA VAL A 826 -56.78 -2.59 -58.47
C VAL A 826 -56.45 -1.22 -57.93
N GLY A 827 -55.87 -1.11 -56.75
CA GLY A 827 -55.42 0.17 -56.19
C GLY A 827 -54.24 0.03 -55.26
N ARG A 828 -53.15 0.62 -55.65
CA ARG A 828 -51.84 0.77 -55.06
C ARG A 828 -51.82 0.88 -53.52
N SER A 829 -50.88 0.17 -52.90
CA SER A 829 -50.43 0.39 -51.53
C SER A 829 -49.78 1.76 -51.34
N PRO A 830 -50.15 2.55 -50.31
CA PRO A 830 -49.38 3.74 -49.95
C PRO A 830 -48.13 3.33 -49.18
N GLY A 831 -47.01 3.93 -49.53
CA GLY A 831 -45.68 3.71 -48.90
C GLY A 831 -45.68 4.02 -47.42
N ARG A 832 -44.91 3.25 -46.68
CA ARG A 832 -44.53 3.50 -45.30
C ARG A 832 -43.87 4.91 -45.20
N PRO A 833 -44.24 5.72 -44.22
CA PRO A 833 -43.45 6.91 -43.93
C PRO A 833 -42.11 6.47 -43.29
N GLU A 834 -41.03 6.79 -43.94
CA GLU A 834 -39.70 6.69 -43.33
C GLU A 834 -39.63 7.66 -42.14
N LEU A 835 -39.28 7.13 -40.99
CA LEU A 835 -38.90 7.93 -39.84
C LEU A 835 -37.57 8.65 -40.16
N PRO A 836 -37.41 9.94 -39.81
CA PRO A 836 -36.15 10.61 -40.00
C PRO A 836 -35.06 9.92 -39.23
N GLY A 837 -34.00 9.51 -39.91
CA GLY A 837 -32.83 8.89 -39.35
C GLY A 837 -32.20 9.75 -38.30
N SER A 838 -31.75 9.13 -37.19
CA SER A 838 -31.04 9.83 -36.15
C SER A 838 -29.76 10.49 -36.73
N PRO A 839 -29.35 11.64 -36.24
CA PRO A 839 -28.13 12.32 -36.73
C PRO A 839 -26.85 11.46 -36.64
N TRP A 840 -26.93 10.35 -35.95
CA TRP A 840 -25.85 9.38 -35.78
C TRP A 840 -25.66 8.47 -36.99
N ALA A 841 -26.75 8.05 -37.63
CA ALA A 841 -26.67 7.13 -38.75
C ALA A 841 -26.12 7.80 -40.04
N GLU A 842 -26.35 9.10 -40.24
CA GLU A 842 -25.83 9.81 -41.39
C GLU A 842 -24.34 10.14 -41.29
N ARG A 843 -23.82 10.43 -40.05
CA ARG A 843 -22.39 10.76 -39.86
C ARG A 843 -21.45 9.57 -39.99
N GLN A 844 -21.95 8.30 -39.91
CA GLN A 844 -21.12 7.12 -40.09
C GLN A 844 -20.95 6.74 -41.58
N ARG A 845 -21.83 7.15 -42.48
CA ARG A 845 -21.71 6.83 -43.91
C ARG A 845 -20.55 7.54 -44.62
N ASP A 846 -20.13 8.70 -44.11
CA ASP A 846 -19.11 9.55 -44.80
C ASP A 846 -17.66 9.21 -44.37
N ARG A 847 -17.44 8.31 -43.46
CA ARG A 847 -16.09 8.02 -42.90
C ARG A 847 -15.45 6.71 -43.34
N TYR A 848 -16.14 5.80 -44.06
CA TYR A 848 -15.53 4.57 -44.55
C TYR A 848 -15.96 4.24 -45.98
N PRO A 849 -15.06 4.31 -46.96
CA PRO A 849 -15.36 3.85 -48.29
C PRO A 849 -15.49 2.32 -48.31
N THR A 850 -16.57 1.84 -48.85
CA THR A 850 -16.78 0.40 -49.16
C THR A 850 -15.71 -0.07 -50.13
N PRO A 851 -15.04 -1.21 -49.93
CA PRO A 851 -14.18 -1.80 -50.94
C PRO A 851 -15.07 -2.34 -52.10
N ALA A 852 -14.71 -1.99 -53.30
CA ALA A 852 -15.33 -2.43 -54.55
C ALA A 852 -15.21 -3.93 -54.69
N GLY A 853 -16.23 -4.54 -55.30
CA GLY A 853 -16.45 -5.94 -55.44
C GLY A 853 -15.30 -6.71 -56.11
N GLY A 854 -15.06 -7.90 -55.58
CA GLY A 854 -14.30 -9.00 -56.19
C GLY A 854 -15.16 -10.22 -56.11
N GLU A 855 -15.36 -10.86 -57.24
CA GLU A 855 -16.11 -12.08 -57.42
C GLU A 855 -15.57 -13.25 -56.62
N PRO A 856 -16.38 -14.25 -56.28
CA PRO A 856 -15.96 -15.42 -55.53
C PRO A 856 -15.30 -16.47 -56.43
N ASP A 857 -14.03 -16.75 -56.23
CA ASP A 857 -13.39 -17.94 -56.77
C ASP A 857 -13.56 -19.11 -55.81
N SER A 858 -14.00 -20.19 -56.39
CA SER A 858 -14.19 -21.51 -55.82
C SER A 858 -12.91 -22.12 -55.29
N TRP A 859 -12.96 -22.60 -54.02
CA TRP A 859 -12.06 -23.70 -53.58
C TRP A 859 -12.88 -24.76 -52.84
N SER A 860 -13.15 -25.81 -53.50
CA SER A 860 -13.36 -27.15 -52.97
C SER A 860 -11.99 -27.79 -52.72
N ASP A 861 -11.91 -28.59 -51.67
CA ASP A 861 -10.85 -29.52 -51.30
C ASP A 861 -9.64 -28.96 -50.54
N LEU A 862 -9.73 -29.02 -49.19
CA LEU A 862 -8.86 -29.82 -48.26
C LEU A 862 -9.30 -29.60 -46.82
#